data_179b294d253d406e734f73e6d36c26d2
#
_entry.id   179b294d253d406e734f73e6d36c26d2
#
_cell.length_a   1.000
_cell.length_b   1.000
_cell.length_c   1.000
_cell.angle_alpha   90.00
_cell.angle_beta   90.00
_cell.angle_gamma   90.00
#
_symmetry.space_group_name_H-M   'P 1'
#
loop_
_entity.id
_entity.type
_entity.pdbx_description
1 polymer ?
#
loop_
_entity_poly.entity_id
_entity_poly.type
_entity_poly.pdbx_seq_one_letter_code
_entity_poly.pdbx_strand_id
1 'polypeptide(L)'
;MPTTLRSLTLLAALAAALPAAAAEIVPPIDERFAAELTAAAEQPDFRRHVVPLLGRLGCNGRACHGSFQGQGGFMLSLFGYDFKADHANLMGGDEPRTNLAEPAKSLILAKPLEEVDHDGGKRLDRGSWQHRVLLEWISQGAEPAAVAAASFERLELEPQEILATKPGDSWQLKAVAVWSDGTREDVTPLCRFQSNDDQVATIDETGLVTAAGPGDTHVVTFYDNGVVPVPVLFPVSTLASGSYPDVPTPTRIDELVVAKLRKLGIVPSDLCTDAEFLRRVALDLTGTLPTAAEVEAFMADPRPDKRDRKLDTLLASPGYAAWWATKFCDWTGNNLDRNQNNGPDNRPVATAAWYEWLRSRIAANLPYDEIVEGIVLARSRLDDESYEAYCERMSDYQQADFAQAFAAQPYLPYYWSRRSFQTPQERALGFAYTFLGVRIQCAECHKHPFDQWTKDDFARFQNFFTRVRHGESPDSKQEITAMLERLGVDPALRGNDRDKAVVKLLKEGSTVPYRETFVVAPPKPAPVRPAKGKGKEQPRKPEKILVGRTATVLGGDEQQIDKLGDPREVLMDWMRDEENPYFARAIVNRVWAAYFNVGIVEPPDDLSLANPPSNEALLDHLAEEFRQHNFDLKWLHRTIISSRTYQTSWHTTDTNRLDERNFSRAVPRRIPAEVALDAIRMATAADADAGTMAASADGRAVAEATAVGWGQSGKYALAVFGRSARESNCDCDRSMEPSLLQTVFLQNDRDMLAQIERQGGWVEAVSSPYEAAKVEADRAAVGKARTAERLVAQAKRRLEKLKERGVEGKALAQAEAALAAARRTAPGDQPPAVSPAASPAAAPAPADVARIVRQAYLRTLSRPPTEAEASRATSYFSETASVREAARDLLWALLNTKEFLVNH
;
A
#
# COMPACT_ATOMS: atom_id res chain seq x y z
N MET A 1 23.89 69.98 -14.88
CA MET A 1 23.27 71.08 -14.12
C MET A 1 21.88 70.62 -13.66
N PRO A 2 21.39 71.00 -12.48
CA PRO A 2 21.41 70.12 -11.31
C PRO A 2 20.02 69.66 -10.89
N THR A 3 19.91 68.45 -10.52
CA THR A 3 19.46 67.84 -9.25
C THR A 3 18.62 68.67 -8.28
N THR A 4 17.47 68.17 -7.94
CA THR A 4 16.89 68.44 -6.60
C THR A 4 16.38 67.13 -6.03
N LEU A 5 17.08 66.64 -5.00
CA LEU A 5 16.63 65.65 -4.02
C LEU A 5 15.37 66.16 -3.27
N ARG A 6 14.36 65.37 -3.16
CA ARG A 6 13.34 65.48 -2.12
C ARG A 6 13.40 64.24 -1.23
N SER A 7 13.94 64.38 -0.04
CA SER A 7 13.92 63.44 1.04
C SER A 7 12.48 63.35 1.60
N LEU A 8 11.85 62.20 1.50
CA LEU A 8 10.66 61.86 2.30
C LEU A 8 11.11 61.06 3.51
N THR A 9 11.02 61.69 4.65
CA THR A 9 11.17 61.05 5.96
C THR A 9 9.92 60.22 6.23
N LEU A 10 10.05 58.89 6.14
CA LEU A 10 9.02 57.93 6.67
C LEU A 10 9.22 57.81 8.17
N LEU A 11 8.28 58.36 8.95
CA LEU A 11 8.16 57.98 10.38
C LEU A 11 7.62 56.58 10.44
N ALA A 12 8.48 55.59 10.77
CA ALA A 12 8.05 54.28 11.19
C ALA A 12 7.46 54.35 12.62
N ALA A 13 6.16 54.28 12.74
CA ALA A 13 5.53 54.02 14.03
C ALA A 13 5.78 52.55 14.37
N LEU A 14 6.75 52.30 15.25
CA LEU A 14 6.91 51.05 15.96
C LEU A 14 5.68 50.86 16.84
N ALA A 15 4.63 50.17 16.39
CA ALA A 15 3.66 49.57 17.26
C ALA A 15 4.36 48.46 18.04
N ALA A 16 4.76 48.69 19.26
CA ALA A 16 5.13 47.65 20.20
C ALA A 16 3.91 46.74 20.33
N ALA A 17 3.93 45.57 19.65
CA ALA A 17 3.05 44.47 19.98
C ALA A 17 3.41 44.04 21.40
N LEU A 18 2.57 44.46 22.35
CA LEU A 18 2.58 43.84 23.66
C LEU A 18 2.37 42.34 23.46
N PRO A 19 3.15 41.48 24.13
CA PRO A 19 2.85 40.06 24.12
C PRO A 19 1.42 39.92 24.65
N ALA A 20 0.53 39.34 23.84
CA ALA A 20 -0.78 38.96 24.30
C ALA A 20 -0.57 38.11 25.54
N ALA A 21 -1.09 38.56 26.67
CA ALA A 21 -1.08 37.78 27.91
C ALA A 21 -1.66 36.42 27.54
N ALA A 22 -0.89 35.34 27.77
CA ALA A 22 -1.39 33.99 27.52
C ALA A 22 -2.73 33.87 28.24
N ALA A 23 -3.80 33.56 27.47
CA ALA A 23 -5.14 33.44 28.07
C ALA A 23 -5.07 32.44 29.22
N GLU A 24 -5.63 32.82 30.36
CA GLU A 24 -5.64 31.98 31.56
C GLU A 24 -6.33 30.65 31.22
N ILE A 25 -5.70 29.54 31.57
CA ILE A 25 -6.26 28.20 31.30
C ILE A 25 -7.38 27.97 32.32
N VAL A 26 -8.58 27.71 31.84
CA VAL A 26 -9.71 27.30 32.68
C VAL A 26 -9.33 26.00 33.39
N PRO A 27 -9.45 25.89 34.71
CA PRO A 27 -9.10 24.68 35.46
C PRO A 27 -9.91 23.45 34.99
N PRO A 28 -9.44 22.23 35.20
CA PRO A 28 -10.12 21.04 34.75
C PRO A 28 -11.48 20.86 35.45
N ILE A 29 -12.43 20.24 34.73
CA ILE A 29 -13.83 20.15 35.18
C ILE A 29 -13.99 19.32 36.47
N ASP A 30 -13.14 18.34 36.72
CA ASP A 30 -13.15 17.50 37.92
C ASP A 30 -12.79 18.34 39.17
N GLU A 31 -11.89 19.31 39.06
CA GLU A 31 -11.59 20.28 40.15
C GLU A 31 -12.75 21.25 40.38
N ARG A 32 -13.34 21.78 39.29
CA ARG A 32 -14.48 22.73 39.35
C ARG A 32 -15.73 22.10 39.94
N PHE A 33 -15.91 20.78 39.76
CA PHE A 33 -17.01 19.97 40.27
C PHE A 33 -16.59 18.99 41.38
N ALA A 34 -15.48 19.25 42.08
CA ALA A 34 -14.98 18.38 43.14
C ALA A 34 -15.84 18.37 44.43
N ALA A 35 -16.56 19.44 44.74
CA ALA A 35 -17.40 19.58 45.91
C ALA A 35 -18.88 19.90 45.52
N GLU A 36 -19.81 19.82 46.48
CA GLU A 36 -21.19 20.30 46.28
C GLU A 36 -21.17 21.79 45.92
N LEU A 37 -21.84 22.08 44.78
CA LEU A 37 -21.86 23.44 44.23
C LEU A 37 -22.78 24.33 45.07
N THR A 38 -22.33 25.55 45.38
CA THR A 38 -23.15 26.59 45.94
C THR A 38 -23.97 27.31 44.85
N ALA A 39 -25.01 28.06 45.17
CA ALA A 39 -26.06 28.61 44.28
C ALA A 39 -25.62 29.45 43.06
N ALA A 40 -24.35 29.48 42.68
CA ALA A 40 -23.82 30.15 41.50
C ALA A 40 -22.98 29.13 40.63
N ALA A 41 -23.46 27.91 40.52
CA ALA A 41 -22.80 26.86 39.79
C ALA A 41 -22.61 27.19 38.29
N GLU A 42 -21.43 26.91 37.79
CA GLU A 42 -21.13 26.92 36.36
C GLU A 42 -22.06 25.94 35.62
N GLN A 43 -22.58 26.34 34.45
CA GLN A 43 -23.38 25.51 33.62
C GLN A 43 -22.45 24.62 32.74
N PRO A 44 -22.49 23.27 32.85
CA PRO A 44 -21.73 22.42 31.97
C PRO A 44 -22.22 22.52 30.50
N ASP A 45 -21.30 22.80 29.58
CA ASP A 45 -21.65 22.83 28.16
C ASP A 45 -21.84 21.40 27.62
N PHE A 46 -22.85 21.22 26.80
CA PHE A 46 -23.19 19.90 26.26
C PHE A 46 -22.06 19.33 25.37
N ARG A 47 -21.49 20.14 24.48
CA ARG A 47 -20.43 19.71 23.56
C ARG A 47 -19.08 19.61 24.26
N ARG A 48 -18.72 20.63 25.08
CA ARG A 48 -17.40 20.67 25.70
C ARG A 48 -17.25 19.68 26.86
N HIS A 49 -18.34 19.37 27.57
CA HIS A 49 -18.25 18.63 28.84
C HIS A 49 -19.08 17.34 28.81
N VAL A 50 -20.36 17.41 28.46
CA VAL A 50 -21.27 16.26 28.59
C VAL A 50 -20.99 15.16 27.58
N VAL A 51 -20.84 15.48 26.30
CA VAL A 51 -20.57 14.46 25.26
C VAL A 51 -19.22 13.79 25.44
N PRO A 52 -18.10 14.51 25.69
CA PRO A 52 -16.83 13.87 26.00
C PRO A 52 -16.88 13.01 27.26
N LEU A 53 -17.61 13.44 28.31
CA LEU A 53 -17.82 12.65 29.52
C LEU A 53 -18.54 11.33 29.21
N LEU A 54 -19.61 11.37 28.39
CA LEU A 54 -20.30 10.14 27.94
C LEU A 54 -19.38 9.23 27.13
N GLY A 55 -18.46 9.82 26.34
CA GLY A 55 -17.43 9.10 25.61
C GLY A 55 -16.44 8.38 26.54
N ARG A 56 -15.98 9.09 27.56
CA ARG A 56 -15.06 8.58 28.58
C ARG A 56 -15.70 7.44 29.39
N LEU A 57 -16.97 7.59 29.78
CA LEU A 57 -17.72 6.56 30.49
C LEU A 57 -18.05 5.34 29.59
N GLY A 58 -17.75 5.42 28.29
CA GLY A 58 -17.97 4.36 27.30
C GLY A 58 -19.42 4.28 26.79
N CYS A 59 -20.29 5.24 27.16
CA CYS A 59 -21.73 5.22 26.84
C CYS A 59 -21.99 5.26 25.33
N ASN A 60 -21.23 6.07 24.58
CA ASN A 60 -21.33 6.19 23.11
C ASN A 60 -20.38 5.25 22.33
N GLY A 61 -19.81 4.25 23.00
CA GLY A 61 -19.02 3.20 22.36
C GLY A 61 -19.88 2.18 21.62
N ARG A 62 -19.29 1.44 20.66
CA ARG A 62 -19.97 0.45 19.83
C ARG A 62 -20.67 -0.66 20.64
N ALA A 63 -20.06 -1.07 21.75
CA ALA A 63 -20.62 -2.12 22.62
C ALA A 63 -21.83 -1.65 23.45
N CYS A 64 -22.03 -0.33 23.57
CA CYS A 64 -23.08 0.31 24.35
C CYS A 64 -24.06 1.03 23.42
N HIS A 65 -24.35 2.29 23.65
CA HIS A 65 -25.37 3.04 22.93
C HIS A 65 -24.92 3.62 21.59
N GLY A 66 -23.60 3.55 21.26
CA GLY A 66 -23.04 4.01 19.98
C GLY A 66 -23.20 3.05 18.82
N SER A 67 -23.84 1.87 18.99
CA SER A 67 -24.16 0.97 17.88
C SER A 67 -25.29 1.53 17.03
N PHE A 68 -25.41 1.03 15.78
CA PHE A 68 -26.42 1.52 14.81
C PHE A 68 -27.88 1.42 15.35
N GLN A 69 -28.17 0.45 16.20
CA GLN A 69 -29.48 0.26 16.81
C GLN A 69 -29.53 0.78 18.26
N GLY A 70 -28.40 1.19 18.82
CA GLY A 70 -28.29 1.47 20.26
C GLY A 70 -28.43 0.21 21.11
N GLN A 71 -28.69 0.40 22.39
CA GLN A 71 -29.00 -0.65 23.36
C GLN A 71 -30.19 -0.18 24.22
N GLY A 72 -31.09 -1.12 24.58
CA GLY A 72 -32.24 -0.82 25.45
C GLY A 72 -33.14 0.32 24.92
N GLY A 73 -33.32 0.43 23.61
CA GLY A 73 -34.12 1.47 22.97
C GLY A 73 -33.49 2.89 23.03
N PHE A 74 -32.23 3.02 23.43
CA PHE A 74 -31.51 4.27 23.47
C PHE A 74 -30.25 4.20 22.59
N MET A 75 -30.07 5.23 21.76
CA MET A 75 -28.95 5.37 20.85
C MET A 75 -28.25 6.71 21.08
N LEU A 76 -26.92 6.66 21.08
CA LEU A 76 -26.03 7.80 20.95
C LEU A 76 -25.24 7.70 19.65
N SER A 77 -24.79 8.79 19.11
CA SER A 77 -23.90 8.76 17.98
C SER A 77 -22.55 8.15 18.38
N LEU A 78 -22.01 7.28 17.55
CA LEU A 78 -20.74 6.60 17.84
C LEU A 78 -19.62 7.63 18.05
N PHE A 79 -18.95 7.60 19.19
CA PHE A 79 -17.93 8.56 19.60
C PHE A 79 -18.41 10.03 19.66
N GLY A 80 -19.71 10.26 19.76
CA GLY A 80 -20.28 11.60 19.94
C GLY A 80 -20.17 12.53 18.72
N TYR A 81 -20.30 12.00 17.51
CA TYR A 81 -20.14 12.79 16.29
C TYR A 81 -21.32 13.69 15.93
N ASP A 82 -22.52 13.38 16.39
CA ASP A 82 -23.76 14.12 16.12
C ASP A 82 -24.38 14.66 17.41
N PHE A 83 -23.87 15.79 17.88
CA PHE A 83 -24.34 16.42 19.10
C PHE A 83 -25.84 16.74 19.09
N LYS A 84 -26.42 17.06 17.92
CA LYS A 84 -27.85 17.37 17.79
C LYS A 84 -28.70 16.13 17.97
N ALA A 85 -28.32 15.05 17.33
CA ALA A 85 -29.00 13.77 17.48
C ALA A 85 -28.84 13.22 18.90
N ASP A 86 -27.64 13.30 19.50
CA ASP A 86 -27.39 12.85 20.86
C ASP A 86 -28.24 13.63 21.87
N HIS A 87 -28.28 14.95 21.77
CA HIS A 87 -29.15 15.76 22.61
C HIS A 87 -30.62 15.40 22.42
N ALA A 88 -31.11 15.30 21.18
CA ALA A 88 -32.49 14.93 20.89
C ALA A 88 -32.85 13.55 21.45
N ASN A 89 -31.95 12.58 21.40
CA ASN A 89 -32.16 11.23 21.93
C ASN A 89 -32.16 11.22 23.49
N LEU A 90 -31.39 12.10 24.12
CA LEU A 90 -31.39 12.26 25.57
C LEU A 90 -32.67 12.89 26.09
N MET A 91 -33.21 13.87 25.35
CA MET A 91 -34.41 14.66 25.77
C MET A 91 -35.73 14.09 25.29
N GLY A 92 -35.71 13.25 24.25
CA GLY A 92 -36.90 12.79 23.53
C GLY A 92 -37.21 11.30 23.70
N GLY A 93 -38.23 10.84 22.92
CA GLY A 93 -38.69 9.46 22.93
C GLY A 93 -39.77 9.20 23.97
N ASP A 94 -40.27 7.93 24.00
CA ASP A 94 -41.32 7.50 24.94
C ASP A 94 -40.82 7.47 26.41
N GLU A 95 -39.51 7.27 26.56
CA GLU A 95 -38.76 7.34 27.84
C GLU A 95 -37.57 8.28 27.73
N PRO A 96 -37.75 9.60 27.97
CA PRO A 96 -36.64 10.53 28.01
C PRO A 96 -35.56 10.11 29.00
N ARG A 97 -34.30 10.24 28.60
CA ARG A 97 -33.18 9.85 29.50
C ARG A 97 -32.86 10.94 30.53
N THR A 98 -33.45 12.11 30.37
CA THR A 98 -33.35 13.25 31.30
C THR A 98 -34.75 13.57 31.86
N ASN A 99 -34.81 13.89 33.13
CA ASN A 99 -36.00 14.33 33.84
C ASN A 99 -35.74 15.73 34.41
N LEU A 100 -36.28 16.77 33.76
CA LEU A 100 -36.05 18.15 34.18
C LEU A 100 -36.81 18.52 35.46
N ALA A 101 -37.93 17.82 35.80
CA ALA A 101 -38.67 18.04 36.99
C ALA A 101 -38.04 17.45 38.26
N GLU A 102 -37.37 16.33 38.10
CA GLU A 102 -36.63 15.62 39.13
C GLU A 102 -35.26 15.15 38.59
N PRO A 103 -34.29 16.05 38.43
CA PRO A 103 -33.01 15.77 37.77
C PRO A 103 -32.28 14.53 38.29
N ALA A 104 -32.28 14.34 39.62
CA ALA A 104 -31.64 13.17 40.24
C ALA A 104 -32.26 11.82 39.87
N LYS A 105 -33.48 11.80 39.32
CA LYS A 105 -34.18 10.58 38.86
C LYS A 105 -34.00 10.34 37.35
N SER A 106 -33.19 11.10 36.66
CA SER A 106 -32.88 10.93 35.23
C SER A 106 -32.26 9.55 34.94
N LEU A 107 -32.76 8.87 33.92
CA LEU A 107 -32.25 7.54 33.53
C LEU A 107 -30.76 7.58 33.14
N ILE A 108 -30.28 8.72 32.62
CA ILE A 108 -28.85 8.91 32.30
C ILE A 108 -27.94 8.88 33.53
N LEU A 109 -28.50 9.12 34.75
CA LEU A 109 -27.84 8.97 36.02
C LEU A 109 -28.14 7.62 36.67
N ALA A 110 -29.42 7.25 36.79
CA ALA A 110 -29.88 6.11 37.55
C ALA A 110 -29.35 4.77 36.98
N LYS A 111 -29.29 4.63 35.64
CA LYS A 111 -28.78 3.41 34.99
C LYS A 111 -27.28 3.21 35.20
N PRO A 112 -26.40 4.18 34.91
CA PRO A 112 -24.96 4.03 35.17
C PRO A 112 -24.58 3.91 36.65
N LEU A 113 -25.46 4.34 37.57
CA LEU A 113 -25.32 4.14 39.01
C LEU A 113 -25.78 2.76 39.47
N GLU A 114 -26.41 1.95 38.61
CA GLU A 114 -27.06 0.67 38.89
C GLU A 114 -28.22 0.81 39.92
N GLU A 115 -28.87 2.00 39.99
CA GLU A 115 -30.09 2.18 40.73
C GLU A 115 -31.33 1.68 40.00
N VAL A 116 -31.19 1.54 38.68
CA VAL A 116 -32.10 0.89 37.76
C VAL A 116 -31.27 -0.07 36.91
N ASP A 117 -31.85 -1.21 36.60
CA ASP A 117 -31.20 -2.30 35.86
C ASP A 117 -30.50 -1.81 34.59
N HIS A 118 -29.19 -2.15 34.45
CA HIS A 118 -28.32 -1.67 33.38
C HIS A 118 -27.33 -2.74 32.93
N ASP A 119 -27.62 -3.39 31.78
CA ASP A 119 -26.76 -4.44 31.22
C ASP A 119 -25.30 -3.97 30.96
N GLY A 120 -25.08 -2.66 30.85
CA GLY A 120 -23.74 -2.04 30.71
C GLY A 120 -22.92 -2.03 32.01
N GLY A 121 -23.49 -2.44 33.14
CA GLY A 121 -22.90 -2.41 34.47
C GLY A 121 -22.74 -0.98 35.02
N LYS A 122 -22.10 -0.87 36.17
CA LYS A 122 -21.84 0.40 36.83
C LYS A 122 -20.80 1.19 36.05
N ARG A 123 -21.12 2.47 35.75
CA ARG A 123 -20.22 3.39 35.02
C ARG A 123 -20.05 4.72 35.76
N LEU A 124 -20.78 4.95 36.83
CA LEU A 124 -20.84 6.19 37.52
C LEU A 124 -20.92 5.96 39.03
N ASP A 125 -20.28 6.77 39.81
CA ASP A 125 -20.39 6.78 41.25
C ASP A 125 -21.19 7.99 41.72
N ARG A 126 -22.13 7.75 42.65
CA ARG A 126 -22.93 8.82 43.24
C ARG A 126 -22.04 9.82 43.99
N GLY A 127 -22.22 11.10 43.69
CA GLY A 127 -21.42 12.16 44.26
C GLY A 127 -19.99 12.31 43.70
N SER A 128 -19.62 11.54 42.64
CA SER A 128 -18.40 11.80 41.86
C SER A 128 -18.56 13.12 41.08
N TRP A 129 -17.46 13.68 40.62
CA TRP A 129 -17.50 14.87 39.77
C TRP A 129 -18.29 14.62 38.47
N GLN A 130 -18.17 13.45 37.89
CA GLN A 130 -18.92 13.02 36.70
C GLN A 130 -20.43 13.08 36.97
N HIS A 131 -20.86 12.55 38.13
CA HIS A 131 -22.27 12.58 38.53
C HIS A 131 -22.75 13.99 38.68
N ARG A 132 -21.94 14.88 39.32
CA ARG A 132 -22.29 16.29 39.53
C ARG A 132 -22.39 17.05 38.21
N VAL A 133 -21.48 16.87 37.29
CA VAL A 133 -21.53 17.48 35.95
C VAL A 133 -22.85 17.14 35.24
N LEU A 134 -23.20 15.86 35.19
CA LEU A 134 -24.44 15.43 34.53
C LEU A 134 -25.69 15.95 35.28
N LEU A 135 -25.70 15.87 36.59
CA LEU A 135 -26.80 16.34 37.41
C LEU A 135 -27.01 17.85 37.26
N GLU A 136 -25.92 18.64 37.28
CA GLU A 136 -26.01 20.10 37.14
C GLU A 136 -26.46 20.50 35.73
N TRP A 137 -25.93 19.85 34.68
CA TRP A 137 -26.41 20.07 33.33
C TRP A 137 -27.93 19.86 33.21
N ILE A 138 -28.46 18.77 33.80
CA ILE A 138 -29.88 18.49 33.79
C ILE A 138 -30.66 19.52 34.66
N SER A 139 -30.17 19.88 35.82
CA SER A 139 -30.80 20.80 36.75
C SER A 139 -30.94 22.21 36.20
N GLN A 140 -30.02 22.61 35.30
CA GLN A 140 -30.03 23.88 34.59
C GLN A 140 -30.80 23.84 33.25
N GLY A 141 -31.60 22.79 32.99
CA GLY A 141 -32.47 22.72 31.85
C GLY A 141 -31.98 21.81 30.72
N ALA A 142 -30.83 21.13 30.89
CA ALA A 142 -30.21 20.24 29.89
C ALA A 142 -30.09 20.92 28.51
N GLU A 143 -29.58 22.14 28.45
CA GLU A 143 -29.50 22.93 27.24
C GLU A 143 -28.61 22.25 26.18
N PRO A 144 -28.96 22.33 24.89
CA PRO A 144 -28.09 21.85 23.80
C PRO A 144 -26.86 22.78 23.66
N ALA A 145 -25.85 22.34 22.96
CA ALA A 145 -24.76 23.24 22.58
C ALA A 145 -25.32 24.45 21.80
N ALA A 146 -24.90 25.65 22.19
CA ALA A 146 -25.36 26.87 21.54
C ALA A 146 -24.96 26.87 20.06
N VAL A 147 -25.86 27.32 19.18
CA VAL A 147 -25.60 27.38 17.72
C VAL A 147 -24.43 28.32 17.40
N ALA A 148 -24.18 29.31 18.26
CA ALA A 148 -23.08 30.27 18.16
C ALA A 148 -21.92 29.95 19.12
N ALA A 149 -21.86 28.72 19.65
CA ALA A 149 -20.75 28.32 20.52
C ALA A 149 -19.43 28.28 19.72
N ALA A 150 -18.34 28.60 20.40
CA ALA A 150 -16.99 28.46 19.85
C ALA A 150 -16.72 27.03 19.35
N SER A 151 -16.10 26.90 18.20
CA SER A 151 -15.69 25.61 17.67
C SER A 151 -14.38 25.16 18.29
N PHE A 152 -14.21 23.85 18.44
CA PHE A 152 -12.93 23.26 18.81
C PHE A 152 -11.92 23.51 17.68
N GLU A 153 -10.72 24.00 18.03
CA GLU A 153 -9.64 24.24 17.06
C GLU A 153 -8.56 23.18 17.17
N ARG A 154 -8.01 22.98 18.37
CA ARG A 154 -6.91 22.04 18.59
C ARG A 154 -6.79 21.59 20.04
N LEU A 155 -6.08 20.48 20.21
CA LEU A 155 -5.68 19.95 21.53
C LEU A 155 -4.17 20.12 21.71
N GLU A 156 -3.74 20.70 22.79
CA GLU A 156 -2.33 20.87 23.18
C GLU A 156 -2.01 19.91 24.33
N LEU A 157 -0.88 19.19 24.25
CA LEU A 157 -0.45 18.24 25.27
C LEU A 157 0.89 18.64 25.89
N GLU A 158 1.03 18.39 27.17
CA GLU A 158 2.28 18.49 27.93
C GLU A 158 2.46 17.25 28.80
N PRO A 159 3.67 16.63 28.81
CA PRO A 159 4.84 16.89 27.96
C PRO A 159 4.61 16.45 26.49
N GLN A 160 5.37 17.00 25.55
CA GLN A 160 5.33 16.66 24.12
C GLN A 160 6.16 15.40 23.77
N GLU A 161 7.07 15.00 24.63
CA GLU A 161 7.88 13.78 24.54
C GLU A 161 8.17 13.26 25.95
N ILE A 162 8.15 11.96 26.13
CA ILE A 162 8.50 11.31 27.39
C ILE A 162 9.75 10.44 27.17
N LEU A 163 10.76 10.66 28.01
CA LEU A 163 11.97 9.83 28.04
C LEU A 163 12.07 9.14 29.40
N ALA A 164 11.79 7.85 29.43
CA ALA A 164 11.85 7.02 30.62
C ALA A 164 13.29 6.66 30.97
N THR A 165 13.57 6.41 32.23
CA THR A 165 14.89 5.98 32.71
C THR A 165 14.87 4.61 33.38
N LYS A 166 13.74 4.22 33.94
CA LYS A 166 13.55 2.91 34.58
C LYS A 166 12.07 2.49 34.53
N PRO A 167 11.77 1.19 34.63
CA PRO A 167 10.42 0.71 34.75
C PRO A 167 9.71 1.34 35.97
N GLY A 168 8.45 1.75 35.79
CA GLY A 168 7.62 2.39 36.79
C GLY A 168 7.77 3.92 36.87
N ASP A 169 8.69 4.54 36.13
CA ASP A 169 8.68 6.00 35.95
C ASP A 169 7.33 6.44 35.38
N SER A 170 6.79 7.53 35.89
CA SER A 170 5.45 8.00 35.49
C SER A 170 5.39 9.50 35.24
N TRP A 171 4.52 9.90 34.31
CA TRP A 171 4.29 11.28 33.89
C TRP A 171 2.80 11.52 33.74
N GLN A 172 2.31 12.62 34.33
CA GLN A 172 0.96 13.07 34.11
C GLN A 172 0.89 13.87 32.81
N LEU A 173 0.07 13.42 31.86
CA LEU A 173 -0.28 14.23 30.71
C LEU A 173 -1.28 15.30 31.12
N LYS A 174 -1.09 16.49 30.56
CA LYS A 174 -2.04 17.59 30.61
C LYS A 174 -2.53 17.91 29.22
N ALA A 175 -3.86 17.91 29.05
CA ALA A 175 -4.51 18.15 27.77
C ALA A 175 -5.29 19.45 27.80
N VAL A 176 -4.91 20.43 26.99
CA VAL A 176 -5.56 21.74 26.92
C VAL A 176 -6.29 21.89 25.59
N ALA A 177 -7.61 21.99 25.61
CA ALA A 177 -8.41 22.31 24.45
C ALA A 177 -8.38 23.83 24.17
N VAL A 178 -8.18 24.18 22.91
CA VAL A 178 -8.22 25.54 22.39
C VAL A 178 -9.45 25.72 21.53
N TRP A 179 -10.21 26.77 21.78
CA TRP A 179 -11.46 27.06 21.12
C TRP A 179 -11.37 28.34 20.27
N SER A 180 -12.23 28.48 19.24
CA SER A 180 -12.20 29.59 18.28
C SER A 180 -12.48 30.97 18.89
N ASP A 181 -12.96 31.03 20.13
CA ASP A 181 -13.13 32.25 20.91
C ASP A 181 -11.89 32.61 21.75
N GLY A 182 -10.82 31.85 21.61
CA GLY A 182 -9.58 32.01 22.38
C GLY A 182 -9.61 31.35 23.76
N THR A 183 -10.71 30.73 24.16
CA THR A 183 -10.78 29.96 25.42
C THR A 183 -9.79 28.82 25.41
N ARG A 184 -9.07 28.63 26.49
CA ARG A 184 -8.17 27.50 26.74
C ARG A 184 -8.64 26.79 28.00
N GLU A 185 -8.91 25.49 27.92
CA GLU A 185 -9.44 24.71 29.02
C GLU A 185 -8.67 23.43 29.21
N ASP A 186 -8.32 23.11 30.46
CA ASP A 186 -7.76 21.80 30.80
C ASP A 186 -8.88 20.75 30.74
N VAL A 187 -8.83 19.93 29.70
CA VAL A 187 -9.81 18.87 29.43
C VAL A 187 -9.30 17.48 29.74
N THR A 188 -8.16 17.37 30.43
CA THR A 188 -7.52 16.09 30.79
C THR A 188 -8.53 15.08 31.36
N PRO A 189 -9.40 15.42 32.31
CA PRO A 189 -10.37 14.48 32.88
C PRO A 189 -11.43 14.01 31.88
N LEU A 190 -11.63 14.70 30.76
CA LEU A 190 -12.60 14.37 29.72
C LEU A 190 -12.00 13.63 28.54
N CYS A 191 -10.67 13.50 28.50
CA CYS A 191 -9.97 12.82 27.43
C CYS A 191 -10.10 11.30 27.52
N ARG A 192 -10.05 10.63 26.36
CA ARG A 192 -9.75 9.20 26.27
C ARG A 192 -8.27 9.05 25.94
N PHE A 193 -7.66 8.03 26.50
CA PHE A 193 -6.25 7.74 26.32
C PHE A 193 -6.05 6.32 25.78
N GLN A 194 -5.00 6.11 25.01
CA GLN A 194 -4.61 4.81 24.47
C GLN A 194 -3.10 4.74 24.34
N SER A 195 -2.49 3.64 24.74
CA SER A 195 -1.13 3.28 24.33
C SER A 195 -1.14 2.48 23.03
N ASN A 196 -0.18 2.73 22.16
CA ASN A 196 0.02 1.92 20.97
C ASN A 196 0.84 0.64 21.25
N ASP A 197 1.58 0.60 22.37
CA ASP A 197 2.27 -0.60 22.84
C ASP A 197 2.39 -0.58 24.39
N ASP A 198 1.56 -1.36 25.05
CA ASP A 198 1.53 -1.47 26.51
C ASP A 198 2.78 -2.18 27.08
N GLN A 199 3.59 -2.84 26.25
CA GLN A 199 4.86 -3.43 26.70
C GLN A 199 5.94 -2.36 26.92
N VAL A 200 5.84 -1.22 26.27
CA VAL A 200 6.74 -0.07 26.42
C VAL A 200 6.22 0.92 27.44
N ALA A 201 4.95 1.31 27.32
CA ALA A 201 4.31 2.23 28.25
C ALA A 201 2.81 1.97 28.33
N THR A 202 2.24 2.06 29.53
CA THR A 202 0.81 2.06 29.78
C THR A 202 0.32 3.47 30.07
N ILE A 203 -0.96 3.74 29.84
CA ILE A 203 -1.60 4.98 30.23
C ILE A 203 -2.95 4.65 30.89
N ASP A 204 -3.23 5.27 32.00
CA ASP A 204 -4.49 5.08 32.68
C ASP A 204 -5.55 6.12 32.25
N GLU A 205 -6.73 5.97 32.80
CA GLU A 205 -7.84 6.85 32.47
C GLU A 205 -7.68 8.29 32.99
N THR A 206 -6.75 8.57 33.86
CA THR A 206 -6.42 9.92 34.33
C THR A 206 -5.35 10.60 33.49
N GLY A 207 -4.79 9.88 32.51
CA GLY A 207 -3.69 10.35 31.69
C GLY A 207 -2.32 10.17 32.35
N LEU A 208 -2.22 9.30 33.36
CA LEU A 208 -0.93 8.95 33.96
C LEU A 208 -0.24 7.88 33.11
N VAL A 209 0.82 8.28 32.43
CA VAL A 209 1.68 7.39 31.65
C VAL A 209 2.67 6.71 32.56
N THR A 210 2.81 5.39 32.46
CA THR A 210 3.78 4.61 33.25
C THR A 210 4.66 3.79 32.32
N ALA A 211 5.98 3.94 32.43
CA ALA A 211 6.95 3.16 31.66
C ALA A 211 6.92 1.69 32.09
N ALA A 212 6.73 0.78 31.14
CA ALA A 212 6.66 -0.67 31.36
C ALA A 212 7.97 -1.37 31.02
N GLY A 213 8.54 -1.11 29.83
CA GLY A 213 9.74 -1.76 29.34
C GLY A 213 10.48 -1.01 28.24
N PRO A 214 11.71 -1.43 27.91
CA PRO A 214 12.54 -0.79 26.89
C PRO A 214 11.91 -0.85 25.49
N GLY A 215 12.03 0.23 24.76
CA GLY A 215 11.49 0.39 23.40
C GLY A 215 10.99 1.80 23.13
N ASP A 216 10.18 1.94 22.10
CA ASP A 216 9.50 3.19 21.79
C ASP A 216 8.04 2.95 21.38
N THR A 217 7.16 3.81 21.85
CA THR A 217 5.73 3.80 21.55
C THR A 217 5.17 5.21 21.53
N HIS A 218 3.88 5.34 21.27
CA HIS A 218 3.13 6.58 21.49
C HIS A 218 1.95 6.33 22.41
N VAL A 219 1.65 7.30 23.26
CA VAL A 219 0.37 7.40 23.95
C VAL A 219 -0.47 8.43 23.22
N VAL A 220 -1.71 8.09 22.91
CA VAL A 220 -2.60 8.91 22.08
C VAL A 220 -3.75 9.44 22.95
N THR A 221 -4.00 10.73 22.85
CA THR A 221 -5.07 11.43 23.57
C THR A 221 -6.16 11.84 22.59
N PHE A 222 -7.43 11.61 22.97
CA PHE A 222 -8.61 11.92 22.16
C PHE A 222 -9.55 12.83 22.93
N TYR A 223 -9.90 13.96 22.32
CA TYR A 223 -10.92 14.87 22.82
C TYR A 223 -11.57 15.63 21.66
N ASP A 224 -12.90 15.71 21.59
CA ASP A 224 -13.67 16.23 20.44
C ASP A 224 -13.12 15.63 19.13
N ASN A 225 -12.66 16.42 18.18
CA ASN A 225 -11.99 15.98 16.95
C ASN A 225 -10.45 15.94 17.07
N GLY A 226 -9.91 16.32 18.22
CA GLY A 226 -8.48 16.29 18.49
C GLY A 226 -7.99 14.87 18.73
N VAL A 227 -6.91 14.49 18.04
CA VAL A 227 -6.16 13.24 18.22
C VAL A 227 -4.70 13.63 18.25
N VAL A 228 -4.05 13.50 19.40
CA VAL A 228 -2.66 13.94 19.58
C VAL A 228 -1.84 12.83 20.20
N PRO A 229 -0.85 12.30 19.46
CA PRO A 229 0.12 11.34 19.98
C PRO A 229 1.26 12.03 20.72
N VAL A 230 1.75 11.40 21.78
CA VAL A 230 2.97 11.78 22.50
C VAL A 230 3.94 10.61 22.46
N PRO A 231 5.15 10.77 21.90
CA PRO A 231 6.16 9.73 21.87
C PRO A 231 6.68 9.41 23.26
N VAL A 232 6.79 8.12 23.57
CA VAL A 232 7.39 7.59 24.80
C VAL A 232 8.57 6.73 24.41
N LEU A 233 9.75 7.13 24.86
CA LEU A 233 11.01 6.45 24.59
C LEU A 233 11.56 5.89 25.91
N PHE A 234 11.84 4.61 25.90
CA PHE A 234 12.48 3.94 27.02
C PHE A 234 13.78 3.26 26.55
N PRO A 235 14.96 3.78 26.94
CA PRO A 235 16.23 3.28 26.45
C PRO A 235 16.44 1.79 26.70
N VAL A 236 16.93 1.09 25.69
CA VAL A 236 17.26 -0.33 25.74
C VAL A 236 18.62 -0.61 26.38
N SER A 237 19.45 0.43 26.53
CA SER A 237 20.78 0.34 27.15
C SER A 237 21.18 1.64 27.85
N THR A 238 22.17 1.54 28.72
CA THR A 238 22.74 2.70 29.44
C THR A 238 23.54 3.65 28.54
N LEU A 239 23.75 3.30 27.28
CA LEU A 239 24.45 4.16 26.32
C LEU A 239 23.67 5.44 26.00
N ALA A 240 22.36 5.48 26.22
CA ALA A 240 21.55 6.68 26.05
C ALA A 240 22.01 7.86 26.94
N SER A 241 22.64 7.60 28.07
CA SER A 241 23.00 8.60 29.11
C SER A 241 24.42 9.17 29.02
N GLY A 242 25.06 9.20 27.84
CA GLY A 242 26.29 9.99 27.66
C GLY A 242 27.52 9.24 27.15
N SER A 243 27.50 7.93 27.04
CA SER A 243 28.58 7.10 26.47
C SER A 243 28.25 6.53 25.09
N TYR A 244 27.32 7.15 24.35
CA TYR A 244 26.95 6.70 23.01
C TYR A 244 28.14 6.82 22.06
N PRO A 245 28.47 5.78 21.29
CA PRO A 245 29.63 5.81 20.40
C PRO A 245 29.46 6.88 19.30
N ASP A 246 30.58 7.32 18.73
CA ASP A 246 30.57 8.18 17.55
C ASP A 246 30.18 7.32 16.33
N VAL A 247 28.97 7.55 15.83
CA VAL A 247 28.41 6.86 14.65
C VAL A 247 28.45 7.82 13.46
N PRO A 248 29.13 7.48 12.36
CA PRO A 248 29.15 8.33 11.17
C PRO A 248 27.75 8.54 10.59
N THR A 249 27.41 9.79 10.30
CA THR A 249 26.12 10.21 9.71
C THR A 249 26.35 10.98 8.41
N PRO A 250 26.74 10.30 7.31
CA PRO A 250 27.10 10.98 6.06
C PRO A 250 25.92 11.65 5.35
N THR A 251 24.69 11.29 5.68
CA THR A 251 23.48 11.87 5.09
C THR A 251 22.54 12.39 6.16
N ARG A 252 21.61 13.25 5.77
CA ARG A 252 20.56 13.75 6.67
C ARG A 252 19.65 12.63 7.21
N ILE A 253 19.41 11.59 6.41
CA ILE A 253 18.71 10.36 6.87
C ILE A 253 19.44 9.78 8.08
N ASP A 254 20.75 9.62 7.96
CA ASP A 254 21.57 9.03 9.04
C ASP A 254 21.59 9.89 10.29
N GLU A 255 21.63 11.21 10.14
CA GLU A 255 21.55 12.13 11.28
C GLU A 255 20.24 11.94 12.06
N LEU A 256 19.11 11.90 11.35
CA LEU A 256 17.79 11.80 11.95
C LEU A 256 17.53 10.41 12.57
N VAL A 257 17.98 9.35 11.92
CA VAL A 257 17.91 7.99 12.47
C VAL A 257 18.80 7.85 13.70
N VAL A 258 20.07 8.25 13.62
CA VAL A 258 21.00 8.13 14.74
C VAL A 258 20.62 9.03 15.92
N ALA A 259 20.01 10.20 15.67
CA ALA A 259 19.48 11.06 16.74
C ALA A 259 18.44 10.33 17.61
N LYS A 260 17.51 9.58 16.98
CA LYS A 260 16.54 8.75 17.71
C LYS A 260 17.20 7.55 18.38
N LEU A 261 18.07 6.82 17.65
CA LEU A 261 18.79 5.66 18.20
C LEU A 261 19.61 6.04 19.44
N ARG A 262 20.20 7.23 19.47
CA ARG A 262 20.94 7.74 20.63
C ARG A 262 20.04 7.91 21.85
N LYS A 263 18.82 8.45 21.68
CA LYS A 263 17.83 8.54 22.78
C LYS A 263 17.45 7.16 23.32
N LEU A 264 17.38 6.15 22.44
CA LEU A 264 17.05 4.77 22.82
C LEU A 264 18.27 3.96 23.31
N GLY A 265 19.49 4.49 23.18
CA GLY A 265 20.70 3.73 23.51
C GLY A 265 20.97 2.55 22.58
N ILE A 266 20.48 2.62 21.34
CA ILE A 266 20.64 1.58 20.31
C ILE A 266 21.81 1.94 19.42
N VAL A 267 22.81 1.07 19.32
CA VAL A 267 23.95 1.23 18.40
C VAL A 267 23.63 0.53 17.07
N PRO A 268 23.65 1.23 15.94
CA PRO A 268 23.37 0.60 14.66
C PRO A 268 24.47 -0.41 14.28
N SER A 269 24.11 -1.37 13.46
CA SER A 269 25.05 -2.34 12.91
C SER A 269 26.12 -1.68 12.02
N ASP A 270 27.22 -2.40 11.80
CA ASP A 270 28.23 -2.01 10.84
C ASP A 270 27.69 -1.99 9.40
N LEU A 271 28.46 -1.44 8.49
CA LEU A 271 28.12 -1.50 7.07
C LEU A 271 28.15 -2.96 6.58
N CYS A 272 27.20 -3.30 5.72
CA CYS A 272 27.17 -4.58 5.03
C CYS A 272 28.36 -4.74 4.07
N THR A 273 28.72 -5.98 3.79
CA THR A 273 29.75 -6.29 2.78
C THR A 273 29.31 -5.85 1.38
N ASP A 274 30.26 -5.74 0.46
CA ASP A 274 29.95 -5.38 -0.92
C ASP A 274 29.08 -6.43 -1.62
N ALA A 275 29.23 -7.70 -1.27
CA ALA A 275 28.39 -8.78 -1.79
C ALA A 275 26.93 -8.65 -1.30
N GLU A 276 26.73 -8.38 0.00
CA GLU A 276 25.41 -8.12 0.58
C GLU A 276 24.78 -6.88 -0.03
N PHE A 277 25.54 -5.78 -0.14
CA PHE A 277 25.05 -4.55 -0.77
C PHE A 277 24.58 -4.80 -2.20
N LEU A 278 25.43 -5.43 -3.04
CA LEU A 278 25.09 -5.67 -4.44
C LEU A 278 23.85 -6.55 -4.59
N ARG A 279 23.74 -7.62 -3.80
CA ARG A 279 22.57 -8.47 -3.79
C ARG A 279 21.32 -7.70 -3.41
N ARG A 280 21.38 -6.98 -2.28
CA ARG A 280 20.26 -6.20 -1.75
C ARG A 280 19.77 -5.17 -2.74
N VAL A 281 20.67 -4.34 -3.26
CA VAL A 281 20.29 -3.24 -4.16
C VAL A 281 19.76 -3.76 -5.51
N ALA A 282 20.29 -4.87 -6.03
CA ALA A 282 19.79 -5.47 -7.27
C ALA A 282 18.37 -6.01 -7.09
N LEU A 283 18.11 -6.74 -6.01
CA LEU A 283 16.77 -7.26 -5.69
C LEU A 283 15.77 -6.13 -5.45
N ASP A 284 16.17 -5.09 -4.74
CA ASP A 284 15.29 -3.98 -4.36
C ASP A 284 14.95 -3.06 -5.55
N LEU A 285 15.93 -2.76 -6.38
CA LEU A 285 15.72 -1.84 -7.51
C LEU A 285 15.21 -2.53 -8.76
N THR A 286 15.66 -3.75 -9.05
CA THR A 286 15.37 -4.39 -10.34
C THR A 286 14.61 -5.70 -10.24
N GLY A 287 14.35 -6.16 -9.01
CA GLY A 287 13.64 -7.41 -8.77
C GLY A 287 14.37 -8.64 -9.31
N THR A 288 15.71 -8.64 -9.38
CA THR A 288 16.49 -9.81 -9.82
C THR A 288 17.84 -9.89 -9.13
N LEU A 289 18.44 -11.10 -9.18
CA LEU A 289 19.81 -11.28 -8.73
C LEU A 289 20.81 -10.63 -9.71
N PRO A 290 21.97 -10.15 -9.21
CA PRO A 290 23.07 -9.83 -10.09
C PRO A 290 23.63 -11.11 -10.71
N THR A 291 24.18 -11.04 -11.92
CA THR A 291 24.90 -12.15 -12.54
C THR A 291 26.17 -12.49 -11.79
N ALA A 292 26.66 -13.72 -11.89
CA ALA A 292 27.95 -14.12 -11.28
C ALA A 292 29.12 -13.20 -11.73
N ALA A 293 29.13 -12.82 -13.00
CA ALA A 293 30.14 -11.91 -13.55
C ALA A 293 30.03 -10.50 -12.95
N GLU A 294 28.83 -9.97 -12.74
CA GLU A 294 28.64 -8.67 -12.08
C GLU A 294 29.10 -8.70 -10.62
N VAL A 295 28.84 -9.81 -9.90
CA VAL A 295 29.32 -9.95 -8.52
C VAL A 295 30.85 -9.94 -8.48
N GLU A 296 31.52 -10.71 -9.35
CA GLU A 296 32.98 -10.75 -9.42
C GLU A 296 33.57 -9.39 -9.78
N ALA A 297 33.04 -8.73 -10.80
CA ALA A 297 33.49 -7.40 -11.23
C ALA A 297 33.31 -6.34 -10.13
N PHE A 298 32.18 -6.34 -9.42
CA PHE A 298 31.89 -5.39 -8.36
C PHE A 298 32.77 -5.61 -7.13
N MET A 299 33.00 -6.85 -6.75
CA MET A 299 33.91 -7.17 -5.64
C MET A 299 35.36 -6.84 -5.96
N ALA A 300 35.77 -6.98 -7.21
CA ALA A 300 37.14 -6.65 -7.67
C ALA A 300 37.36 -5.14 -7.89
N ASP A 301 36.32 -4.33 -7.94
CA ASP A 301 36.40 -2.89 -8.15
C ASP A 301 37.00 -2.17 -6.90
N PRO A 302 38.17 -1.56 -6.98
CA PRO A 302 38.80 -0.90 -5.84
C PRO A 302 38.28 0.52 -5.59
N ARG A 303 37.41 1.05 -6.43
CA ARG A 303 36.97 2.45 -6.35
C ARG A 303 36.07 2.69 -5.15
N PRO A 304 36.27 3.78 -4.40
CA PRO A 304 35.44 4.07 -3.23
C PRO A 304 33.96 4.40 -3.59
N ASP A 305 33.72 4.91 -4.80
CA ASP A 305 32.40 5.29 -5.31
C ASP A 305 31.65 4.15 -6.05
N LYS A 306 32.15 2.91 -5.96
CA LYS A 306 31.59 1.79 -6.73
C LYS A 306 30.11 1.50 -6.40
N ARG A 307 29.69 1.73 -5.15
CA ARG A 307 28.28 1.54 -4.73
C ARG A 307 27.39 2.56 -5.40
N ASP A 308 27.75 3.83 -5.42
CA ASP A 308 26.99 4.91 -6.08
C ASP A 308 26.89 4.69 -7.59
N ARG A 309 28.02 4.29 -8.23
CA ARG A 309 28.03 3.96 -9.67
C ARG A 309 27.14 2.78 -10.01
N LYS A 310 27.12 1.76 -9.15
CA LYS A 310 26.24 0.61 -9.35
C LYS A 310 24.79 1.01 -9.20
N LEU A 311 24.48 1.86 -8.24
CA LEU A 311 23.16 2.42 -8.03
C LEU A 311 22.66 3.17 -9.27
N ASP A 312 23.49 4.07 -9.84
CA ASP A 312 23.15 4.77 -11.09
C ASP A 312 22.88 3.82 -12.24
N THR A 313 23.70 2.77 -12.38
CA THR A 313 23.51 1.75 -13.41
C THR A 313 22.18 1.02 -13.26
N LEU A 314 21.80 0.66 -12.03
CA LEU A 314 20.55 -0.04 -11.76
C LEU A 314 19.34 0.86 -11.97
N LEU A 315 19.38 2.13 -11.55
CA LEU A 315 18.31 3.11 -11.77
C LEU A 315 18.09 3.44 -13.26
N ALA A 316 19.12 3.26 -14.09
CA ALA A 316 19.00 3.41 -15.55
C ALA A 316 18.55 2.15 -16.26
N SER A 317 18.46 1.00 -15.57
CA SER A 317 18.17 -0.28 -16.20
C SER A 317 16.69 -0.48 -16.52
N PRO A 318 16.32 -1.25 -17.56
CA PRO A 318 14.93 -1.65 -17.82
C PRO A 318 14.30 -2.42 -16.66
N GLY A 319 15.09 -3.16 -15.89
CA GLY A 319 14.66 -3.90 -14.72
C GLY A 319 14.08 -3.01 -13.63
N TYR A 320 14.64 -1.81 -13.44
CA TYR A 320 14.11 -0.82 -12.50
C TYR A 320 12.67 -0.43 -12.88
N ALA A 321 12.47 -0.01 -14.12
CA ALA A 321 11.13 0.40 -14.57
C ALA A 321 10.12 -0.75 -14.51
N ALA A 322 10.53 -1.97 -14.84
CA ALA A 322 9.67 -3.15 -14.80
C ALA A 322 9.24 -3.50 -13.37
N TRP A 323 10.17 -3.52 -12.42
CA TRP A 323 9.89 -3.86 -11.04
C TRP A 323 9.05 -2.80 -10.35
N TRP A 324 9.40 -1.52 -10.51
CA TRP A 324 8.65 -0.45 -9.88
C TRP A 324 7.27 -0.23 -10.52
N ALA A 325 7.11 -0.48 -11.83
CA ALA A 325 5.77 -0.55 -12.44
C ALA A 325 4.90 -1.67 -11.82
N THR A 326 5.50 -2.80 -11.46
CA THR A 326 4.78 -3.86 -10.74
C THR A 326 4.34 -3.42 -9.35
N LYS A 327 5.22 -2.72 -8.60
CA LYS A 327 4.86 -2.10 -7.32
C LYS A 327 3.71 -1.08 -7.46
N PHE A 328 3.80 -0.21 -8.46
CA PHE A 328 2.72 0.74 -8.75
C PHE A 328 1.41 0.05 -9.16
N CYS A 329 1.48 -1.07 -9.88
CA CYS A 329 0.30 -1.88 -10.18
C CYS A 329 -0.36 -2.45 -8.91
N ASP A 330 0.43 -2.81 -7.89
CA ASP A 330 -0.10 -3.26 -6.60
C ASP A 330 -0.82 -2.10 -5.88
N TRP A 331 -0.18 -0.94 -5.78
CA TRP A 331 -0.72 0.23 -5.11
C TRP A 331 -1.94 0.84 -5.81
N THR A 332 -1.97 0.79 -7.14
CA THR A 332 -3.09 1.32 -7.93
C THR A 332 -4.19 0.29 -8.20
N GLY A 333 -3.98 -0.98 -7.84
CA GLY A 333 -4.99 -2.04 -7.96
C GLY A 333 -5.22 -2.52 -9.38
N ASN A 334 -4.16 -2.72 -10.17
CA ASN A 334 -4.23 -3.30 -11.52
C ASN A 334 -4.53 -4.81 -11.45
N ASN A 335 -5.82 -5.16 -11.28
CA ASN A 335 -6.30 -6.52 -11.07
C ASN A 335 -7.20 -6.95 -12.23
N LEU A 336 -6.90 -8.11 -12.83
CA LEU A 336 -7.63 -8.67 -13.96
C LEU A 336 -9.12 -8.90 -13.67
N ASP A 337 -9.46 -9.37 -12.47
CA ASP A 337 -10.82 -9.72 -12.09
C ASP A 337 -11.65 -8.50 -11.68
N ARG A 338 -10.99 -7.43 -11.23
CA ARG A 338 -11.61 -6.15 -10.85
C ARG A 338 -11.78 -5.19 -12.01
N ASN A 339 -11.01 -5.35 -13.08
CA ASN A 339 -11.18 -4.55 -14.29
C ASN A 339 -12.51 -4.90 -14.95
N GLN A 340 -13.24 -3.87 -15.41
CA GLN A 340 -14.44 -4.08 -16.20
C GLN A 340 -14.08 -4.67 -17.56
N ASN A 341 -15.03 -5.41 -18.14
CA ASN A 341 -14.95 -5.75 -19.55
C ASN A 341 -15.36 -4.49 -20.35
N ASN A 342 -14.39 -3.86 -20.98
CA ASN A 342 -14.57 -2.58 -21.68
C ASN A 342 -14.93 -2.74 -23.16
N GLY A 343 -15.69 -3.77 -23.47
CA GLY A 343 -16.04 -4.08 -24.86
C GLY A 343 -14.87 -4.76 -25.56
N PRO A 344 -14.33 -4.17 -26.66
CA PRO A 344 -13.16 -4.72 -27.35
C PRO A 344 -11.92 -4.85 -26.47
N ASP A 345 -11.75 -3.95 -25.51
CA ASP A 345 -10.68 -4.00 -24.50
C ASP A 345 -11.03 -5.02 -23.42
N ASN A 346 -10.74 -6.27 -23.70
CA ASN A 346 -10.90 -7.29 -22.68
C ASN A 346 -9.96 -7.04 -21.49
N ARG A 347 -10.28 -7.65 -20.34
CA ARG A 347 -9.54 -7.46 -19.11
C ARG A 347 -8.02 -7.68 -19.19
N PRO A 348 -7.52 -8.71 -19.90
CA PRO A 348 -6.08 -8.88 -20.10
C PRO A 348 -5.42 -7.74 -20.84
N VAL A 349 -6.06 -7.21 -21.89
CA VAL A 349 -5.56 -6.09 -22.69
C VAL A 349 -5.47 -4.83 -21.83
N ALA A 350 -6.52 -4.48 -21.09
CA ALA A 350 -6.55 -3.32 -20.20
C ALA A 350 -5.49 -3.43 -19.10
N THR A 351 -5.27 -4.64 -18.55
CA THR A 351 -4.26 -4.89 -17.51
C THR A 351 -2.84 -4.73 -18.05
N ALA A 352 -2.58 -5.21 -19.27
CA ALA A 352 -1.29 -5.05 -19.93
C ALA A 352 -1.01 -3.58 -20.28
N ALA A 353 -2.00 -2.88 -20.83
CA ALA A 353 -1.90 -1.46 -21.14
C ALA A 353 -1.64 -0.60 -19.89
N TRP A 354 -2.30 -0.91 -18.78
CA TRP A 354 -2.05 -0.24 -17.50
C TRP A 354 -0.61 -0.40 -17.02
N TYR A 355 -0.09 -1.63 -17.02
CA TYR A 355 1.29 -1.90 -16.63
C TYR A 355 2.28 -1.15 -17.53
N GLU A 356 2.10 -1.21 -18.86
CA GLU A 356 3.01 -0.59 -19.81
C GLU A 356 2.96 0.95 -19.72
N TRP A 357 1.78 1.51 -19.45
CA TRP A 357 1.61 2.93 -19.20
C TRP A 357 2.42 3.40 -17.98
N LEU A 358 2.40 2.65 -16.89
CA LEU A 358 3.22 2.94 -15.70
C LEU A 358 4.71 2.72 -15.99
N ARG A 359 5.06 1.60 -16.62
CA ARG A 359 6.46 1.25 -16.92
C ARG A 359 7.15 2.31 -17.78
N SER A 360 6.49 2.79 -18.82
CA SER A 360 7.04 3.80 -19.73
C SER A 360 7.34 5.12 -19.00
N ARG A 361 6.48 5.54 -18.08
CA ARG A 361 6.64 6.78 -17.31
C ARG A 361 7.74 6.67 -16.27
N ILE A 362 7.82 5.56 -15.57
CA ILE A 362 8.88 5.27 -14.60
C ILE A 362 10.24 5.17 -15.33
N ALA A 363 10.29 4.53 -16.50
CA ALA A 363 11.49 4.46 -17.33
C ALA A 363 11.98 5.86 -17.75
N ALA A 364 11.03 6.71 -18.17
CA ALA A 364 11.30 8.10 -18.54
C ALA A 364 11.60 9.01 -17.34
N ASN A 365 11.46 8.50 -16.12
CA ASN A 365 11.56 9.28 -14.88
C ASN A 365 10.62 10.49 -14.85
N LEU A 366 9.37 10.31 -15.31
CA LEU A 366 8.36 11.35 -15.21
C LEU A 366 8.13 11.68 -13.72
N PRO A 367 7.96 12.96 -13.33
CA PRO A 367 7.62 13.33 -11.96
C PRO A 367 6.42 12.54 -11.42
N TYR A 368 6.49 12.13 -10.16
CA TYR A 368 5.44 11.29 -9.56
C TYR A 368 4.06 11.96 -9.59
N ASP A 369 4.01 13.26 -9.34
CA ASP A 369 2.77 14.05 -9.40
C ASP A 369 2.17 14.09 -10.83
N GLU A 370 2.98 14.12 -11.88
CA GLU A 370 2.52 14.04 -13.27
C GLU A 370 2.01 12.61 -13.61
N ILE A 371 2.67 11.58 -13.07
CA ILE A 371 2.16 10.19 -13.20
C ILE A 371 0.78 10.09 -12.54
N VAL A 372 0.63 10.65 -11.34
CA VAL A 372 -0.63 10.64 -10.61
C VAL A 372 -1.70 11.50 -11.28
N GLU A 373 -1.34 12.66 -11.83
CA GLU A 373 -2.26 13.48 -12.63
C GLU A 373 -2.85 12.69 -13.81
N GLY A 374 -2.01 11.97 -14.55
CA GLY A 374 -2.46 11.09 -15.64
C GLY A 374 -3.41 9.98 -15.20
N ILE A 375 -3.43 9.62 -13.91
CA ILE A 375 -4.37 8.67 -13.32
C ILE A 375 -5.61 9.39 -12.78
N VAL A 376 -5.42 10.45 -12.01
CA VAL A 376 -6.50 11.15 -11.31
C VAL A 376 -7.40 11.89 -12.28
N LEU A 377 -6.84 12.65 -13.23
CA LEU A 377 -7.59 13.37 -14.25
C LEU A 377 -7.96 12.53 -15.47
N ALA A 378 -7.73 11.22 -15.40
CA ALA A 378 -7.91 10.33 -16.53
C ALA A 378 -9.31 10.43 -17.14
N ARG A 379 -9.31 10.52 -18.46
CA ARG A 379 -10.46 10.43 -19.38
C ARG A 379 -10.03 9.64 -20.62
N SER A 380 -10.98 9.06 -21.34
CA SER A 380 -10.67 8.22 -22.49
C SER A 380 -10.40 9.01 -23.76
N ARG A 381 -11.18 10.06 -24.00
CA ARG A 381 -10.96 10.98 -25.12
C ARG A 381 -9.90 12.02 -24.77
N LEU A 382 -9.07 12.35 -25.76
CA LEU A 382 -8.15 13.47 -25.70
C LEU A 382 -8.93 14.81 -25.84
N ASP A 383 -8.26 15.92 -25.60
CA ASP A 383 -8.86 17.23 -25.79
C ASP A 383 -9.29 17.41 -27.25
N ASP A 384 -10.50 17.94 -27.45
CA ASP A 384 -11.14 18.18 -28.76
C ASP A 384 -11.31 16.92 -29.65
N GLU A 385 -11.04 15.70 -29.13
CA GLU A 385 -11.21 14.45 -29.87
C GLU A 385 -12.70 14.08 -29.96
N SER A 386 -13.20 13.87 -31.18
CA SER A 386 -14.54 13.35 -31.42
C SER A 386 -14.64 11.88 -30.95
N TYR A 387 -15.87 11.38 -30.70
CA TYR A 387 -16.05 10.00 -30.35
C TYR A 387 -15.59 9.04 -31.46
N GLU A 388 -15.84 9.39 -32.74
CA GLU A 388 -15.41 8.58 -33.87
C GLU A 388 -13.88 8.50 -33.97
N ALA A 389 -13.16 9.62 -33.82
CA ALA A 389 -11.70 9.65 -33.80
C ALA A 389 -11.12 8.83 -32.63
N TYR A 390 -11.75 8.91 -31.44
CA TYR A 390 -11.39 8.05 -30.32
C TYR A 390 -11.54 6.57 -30.66
N CYS A 391 -12.65 6.18 -31.30
CA CYS A 391 -12.88 4.80 -31.70
C CYS A 391 -11.89 4.33 -32.77
N GLU A 392 -11.52 5.21 -33.73
CA GLU A 392 -10.48 4.94 -34.72
C GLU A 392 -9.14 4.68 -34.04
N ARG A 393 -8.68 5.60 -33.19
CA ARG A 393 -7.42 5.49 -32.45
C ARG A 393 -7.36 4.20 -31.62
N MET A 394 -8.43 3.89 -30.90
CA MET A 394 -8.47 2.66 -30.08
C MET A 394 -8.50 1.40 -30.92
N SER A 395 -9.15 1.43 -32.10
CA SER A 395 -9.17 0.31 -33.03
C SER A 395 -7.81 0.10 -33.68
N ASP A 396 -7.12 1.18 -34.04
CA ASP A 396 -5.76 1.14 -34.60
C ASP A 396 -4.76 0.55 -33.59
N TYR A 397 -4.91 0.85 -32.32
CA TYR A 397 -4.09 0.24 -31.27
C TYR A 397 -4.23 -1.29 -31.23
N GLN A 398 -5.41 -1.83 -31.55
CA GLN A 398 -5.64 -3.28 -31.60
C GLN A 398 -4.95 -3.97 -32.80
N GLN A 399 -4.59 -3.20 -33.83
CA GLN A 399 -3.82 -3.71 -34.99
C GLN A 399 -2.30 -3.69 -34.74
N ALA A 400 -1.86 -3.00 -33.68
CA ALA A 400 -0.48 -2.89 -33.25
C ALA A 400 -0.26 -3.68 -31.94
N ASP A 401 0.89 -3.49 -31.29
CA ASP A 401 1.03 -3.87 -29.90
C ASP A 401 0.21 -2.89 -29.04
N PHE A 402 -0.99 -3.32 -28.68
CA PHE A 402 -1.94 -2.49 -27.96
C PHE A 402 -1.34 -1.84 -26.69
N ALA A 403 -0.61 -2.60 -25.91
CA ALA A 403 -0.08 -2.12 -24.64
C ALA A 403 0.95 -0.98 -24.84
N GLN A 404 1.85 -1.14 -25.82
CA GLN A 404 2.83 -0.11 -26.16
C GLN A 404 2.19 1.12 -26.79
N ALA A 405 1.26 0.92 -27.73
CA ALA A 405 0.53 2.02 -28.35
C ALA A 405 -0.29 2.83 -27.34
N PHE A 406 -0.97 2.13 -26.42
CA PHE A 406 -1.72 2.74 -25.33
C PHE A 406 -0.82 3.51 -24.36
N ALA A 407 0.39 3.04 -24.10
CA ALA A 407 1.32 3.69 -23.18
C ALA A 407 1.72 5.12 -23.57
N ALA A 408 1.59 5.47 -24.87
CA ALA A 408 1.84 6.82 -25.35
C ALA A 408 0.74 7.83 -24.95
N GLN A 409 -0.43 7.38 -24.49
CA GLN A 409 -1.52 8.28 -24.08
C GLN A 409 -1.20 9.02 -22.78
N PRO A 410 -1.67 10.28 -22.61
CA PRO A 410 -1.42 11.04 -21.38
C PRO A 410 -2.13 10.44 -20.16
N TYR A 411 -3.27 9.78 -20.34
CA TYR A 411 -4.17 9.36 -19.27
C TYR A 411 -4.28 7.84 -19.14
N LEU A 412 -4.62 7.40 -17.91
CA LEU A 412 -4.90 6.00 -17.57
C LEU A 412 -6.38 5.79 -17.16
N PRO A 413 -7.33 5.81 -18.12
CA PRO A 413 -8.75 5.76 -17.82
C PRO A 413 -9.22 4.46 -17.16
N TYR A 414 -8.45 3.38 -17.28
CA TYR A 414 -8.75 2.09 -16.68
C TYR A 414 -8.77 2.12 -15.15
N TYR A 415 -8.06 3.06 -14.51
CA TYR A 415 -8.12 3.24 -13.06
C TYR A 415 -9.56 3.50 -12.59
N TRP A 416 -10.30 4.37 -13.26
CA TRP A 416 -11.68 4.72 -12.90
C TRP A 416 -12.73 3.74 -13.41
N SER A 417 -12.38 2.85 -14.35
CA SER A 417 -13.30 1.85 -14.92
C SER A 417 -13.44 0.58 -14.07
N ARG A 418 -12.75 0.48 -12.94
CA ARG A 418 -12.78 -0.70 -12.07
C ARG A 418 -14.18 -0.97 -11.52
N ARG A 419 -14.50 -2.25 -11.30
CA ARG A 419 -15.78 -2.68 -10.70
C ARG A 419 -15.97 -2.19 -9.26
N SER A 420 -14.90 -1.93 -8.55
CA SER A 420 -14.89 -1.37 -7.20
C SER A 420 -15.07 0.15 -7.16
N PHE A 421 -15.33 0.82 -8.32
CA PHE A 421 -15.44 2.27 -8.43
C PHE A 421 -16.77 2.70 -9.06
N GLN A 422 -17.87 2.09 -8.62
CA GLN A 422 -19.20 2.38 -9.17
C GLN A 422 -19.81 3.65 -8.59
N THR A 423 -19.51 3.95 -7.34
CA THR A 423 -20.06 5.08 -6.58
C THR A 423 -19.02 6.18 -6.35
N PRO A 424 -19.44 7.44 -6.10
CA PRO A 424 -18.50 8.48 -5.67
C PRO A 424 -17.74 8.13 -4.38
N GLN A 425 -18.41 7.44 -3.46
CA GLN A 425 -17.82 6.97 -2.19
C GLN A 425 -16.66 6.02 -2.45
N GLU A 426 -16.87 4.98 -3.25
CA GLU A 426 -15.82 4.01 -3.59
C GLU A 426 -14.63 4.67 -4.29
N ARG A 427 -14.89 5.67 -5.14
CA ARG A 427 -13.82 6.43 -5.80
C ARG A 427 -13.04 7.30 -4.82
N ALA A 428 -13.74 7.96 -3.90
CA ALA A 428 -13.12 8.77 -2.84
C ALA A 428 -12.23 7.92 -1.93
N LEU A 429 -12.74 6.76 -1.49
CA LEU A 429 -11.97 5.80 -0.70
C LEU A 429 -10.74 5.30 -1.46
N GLY A 430 -10.94 4.84 -2.70
CA GLY A 430 -9.83 4.34 -3.51
C GLY A 430 -8.78 5.40 -3.80
N PHE A 431 -9.16 6.66 -3.99
CA PHE A 431 -8.24 7.78 -4.14
C PHE A 431 -7.46 8.04 -2.84
N ALA A 432 -8.13 8.13 -1.70
CA ALA A 432 -7.50 8.39 -0.41
C ALA A 432 -6.50 7.28 -0.04
N TYR A 433 -6.89 6.02 -0.21
CA TYR A 433 -5.98 4.88 -0.01
C TYR A 433 -4.77 4.91 -0.92
N THR A 434 -5.01 5.12 -2.23
CA THR A 434 -3.94 4.99 -3.24
C THR A 434 -2.93 6.11 -3.12
N PHE A 435 -3.38 7.36 -2.98
CA PHE A 435 -2.52 8.53 -3.15
C PHE A 435 -2.24 9.31 -1.87
N LEU A 436 -3.12 9.22 -0.88
CA LEU A 436 -2.95 9.95 0.38
C LEU A 436 -2.47 9.05 1.51
N GLY A 437 -2.56 7.73 1.38
CA GLY A 437 -2.21 6.81 2.47
C GLY A 437 -3.14 6.95 3.67
N VAL A 438 -4.40 7.33 3.48
CA VAL A 438 -5.36 7.59 4.55
C VAL A 438 -6.54 6.63 4.47
N ARG A 439 -6.86 5.99 5.59
CA ARG A 439 -7.99 5.05 5.73
C ARG A 439 -9.22 5.77 6.24
N ILE A 440 -9.91 6.50 5.37
CA ILE A 440 -11.04 7.35 5.79
C ILE A 440 -12.41 6.66 5.76
N GLN A 441 -12.49 5.35 5.51
CA GLN A 441 -13.77 4.66 5.36
C GLN A 441 -14.67 4.73 6.61
N CYS A 442 -14.12 4.83 7.81
CA CYS A 442 -14.91 5.00 9.01
C CYS A 442 -15.72 6.30 8.98
N ALA A 443 -15.19 7.35 8.35
CA ALA A 443 -15.84 8.63 8.20
C ALA A 443 -17.06 8.60 7.24
N GLU A 444 -17.27 7.54 6.47
CA GLU A 444 -18.48 7.37 5.66
C GLU A 444 -19.77 7.35 6.49
N CYS A 445 -19.72 6.74 7.67
CA CYS A 445 -20.90 6.50 8.51
C CYS A 445 -20.92 7.33 9.81
N HIS A 446 -19.74 7.57 10.39
CA HIS A 446 -19.60 8.25 11.70
C HIS A 446 -18.26 9.00 11.74
N LYS A 447 -17.94 9.67 12.86
CA LYS A 447 -16.61 10.24 13.09
C LYS A 447 -15.55 9.15 13.06
N HIS A 448 -14.40 9.44 12.44
CA HIS A 448 -13.27 8.50 12.44
C HIS A 448 -12.77 8.26 13.88
N PRO A 449 -12.59 7.00 14.33
CA PRO A 449 -12.23 6.72 15.72
C PRO A 449 -10.78 7.06 16.07
N PHE A 450 -9.91 7.15 15.08
CA PHE A 450 -8.45 7.29 15.21
C PHE A 450 -7.90 8.51 14.45
N ASP A 451 -8.79 9.36 13.91
CA ASP A 451 -8.42 10.53 13.15
C ASP A 451 -9.47 11.65 13.35
N GLN A 452 -9.17 12.83 12.83
CA GLN A 452 -10.04 14.02 12.96
C GLN A 452 -11.26 14.01 12.04
N TRP A 453 -11.32 13.13 11.03
CA TRP A 453 -12.32 13.19 9.97
C TRP A 453 -13.72 12.86 10.44
N THR A 454 -14.66 13.74 10.09
CA THR A 454 -16.08 13.56 10.36
C THR A 454 -16.81 12.98 9.15
N LYS A 455 -18.06 12.58 9.38
CA LYS A 455 -18.97 12.18 8.28
C LYS A 455 -19.20 13.29 7.27
N ASP A 456 -19.25 14.54 7.74
CA ASP A 456 -19.45 15.70 6.85
C ASP A 456 -18.21 15.96 5.99
N ASP A 457 -17.00 15.77 6.52
CA ASP A 457 -15.75 15.88 5.76
C ASP A 457 -15.72 14.85 4.63
N PHE A 458 -16.03 13.58 4.94
CA PHE A 458 -16.14 12.54 3.92
C PHE A 458 -17.21 12.84 2.88
N ALA A 459 -18.40 13.29 3.31
CA ALA A 459 -19.51 13.61 2.43
C ALA A 459 -19.20 14.80 1.49
N ARG A 460 -18.38 15.76 1.90
CA ARG A 460 -17.88 16.85 1.07
C ARG A 460 -16.74 16.41 0.15
N PHE A 461 -15.81 15.63 0.66
CA PHE A 461 -14.68 15.11 -0.10
C PHE A 461 -15.11 14.23 -1.28
N GLN A 462 -16.06 13.32 -1.09
CA GLN A 462 -16.57 12.47 -2.18
C GLN A 462 -17.21 13.26 -3.34
N ASN A 463 -17.59 14.53 -3.12
CA ASN A 463 -18.21 15.34 -4.15
C ASN A 463 -17.30 15.61 -5.35
N PHE A 464 -15.98 15.59 -5.18
CA PHE A 464 -15.02 15.66 -6.30
C PHE A 464 -15.22 14.54 -7.33
N PHE A 465 -15.75 13.39 -6.92
CA PHE A 465 -15.91 12.20 -7.75
C PHE A 465 -17.34 11.97 -8.27
N THR A 466 -18.28 12.85 -7.93
CA THR A 466 -19.70 12.70 -8.32
C THR A 466 -19.95 12.76 -9.81
N ARG A 467 -19.03 13.37 -10.58
CA ARG A 467 -19.15 13.58 -12.01
C ARG A 467 -18.37 12.59 -12.87
N VAL A 468 -17.50 11.80 -12.28
CA VAL A 468 -16.73 10.76 -12.98
C VAL A 468 -17.63 9.57 -13.33
N ARG A 469 -17.60 9.13 -14.58
CA ARG A 469 -18.38 7.99 -15.09
C ARG A 469 -17.54 7.14 -16.01
N HIS A 470 -17.90 5.87 -16.10
CA HIS A 470 -17.38 4.96 -17.12
C HIS A 470 -18.55 4.26 -17.83
N GLY A 471 -18.50 4.21 -19.16
CA GLY A 471 -19.54 3.60 -19.98
C GLY A 471 -19.77 4.33 -21.31
N GLU A 472 -21.02 4.37 -21.77
CA GLU A 472 -21.44 5.14 -22.92
C GLU A 472 -21.79 6.56 -22.45
N SER A 473 -21.09 7.57 -22.94
CA SER A 473 -21.40 8.96 -22.58
C SER A 473 -22.73 9.40 -23.22
N PRO A 474 -23.45 10.35 -22.60
CA PRO A 474 -24.66 10.89 -23.20
C PRO A 474 -24.43 11.49 -24.61
N ASP A 475 -23.26 12.07 -24.81
CA ASP A 475 -22.90 12.75 -26.06
C ASP A 475 -22.65 11.77 -27.20
N SER A 476 -22.06 10.58 -26.90
CA SER A 476 -21.71 9.59 -27.91
C SER A 476 -22.83 8.61 -28.27
N LYS A 477 -23.97 8.64 -27.57
CA LYS A 477 -25.07 7.67 -27.81
C LYS A 477 -25.54 7.57 -29.26
N GLN A 478 -25.70 8.71 -29.93
CA GLN A 478 -26.14 8.73 -31.32
C GLN A 478 -25.05 8.17 -32.24
N GLU A 479 -23.82 8.54 -32.04
CA GLU A 479 -22.67 8.08 -32.78
C GLU A 479 -22.45 6.55 -32.59
N ILE A 480 -22.58 6.04 -31.37
CA ILE A 480 -22.54 4.61 -31.07
C ILE A 480 -23.61 3.86 -31.88
N THR A 481 -24.85 4.34 -31.87
CA THR A 481 -25.95 3.75 -32.60
C THR A 481 -25.67 3.73 -34.10
N ALA A 482 -25.31 4.86 -34.68
CA ALA A 482 -24.98 4.99 -36.10
C ALA A 482 -23.78 4.11 -36.50
N MET A 483 -22.79 4.00 -35.62
CA MET A 483 -21.60 3.12 -35.87
C MET A 483 -21.99 1.64 -35.86
N LEU A 484 -22.82 1.21 -34.88
CA LEU A 484 -23.30 -0.18 -34.81
C LEU A 484 -24.14 -0.53 -36.04
N GLU A 485 -25.07 0.37 -36.49
CA GLU A 485 -25.88 0.18 -37.69
C GLU A 485 -24.99 0.05 -38.93
N ARG A 486 -23.98 0.91 -39.08
CA ARG A 486 -23.02 0.88 -40.20
C ARG A 486 -22.21 -0.42 -40.23
N LEU A 487 -21.93 -0.97 -39.04
CA LEU A 487 -21.23 -2.26 -38.88
C LEU A 487 -22.15 -3.49 -39.01
N GLY A 488 -23.47 -3.30 -39.24
CA GLY A 488 -24.44 -4.40 -39.30
C GLY A 488 -24.69 -5.10 -37.95
N VAL A 489 -24.42 -4.43 -36.83
CA VAL A 489 -24.70 -4.92 -35.48
C VAL A 489 -26.01 -4.29 -35.00
N ASP A 490 -26.95 -5.11 -34.53
CA ASP A 490 -28.19 -4.60 -33.96
C ASP A 490 -27.91 -3.70 -32.73
N PRO A 491 -28.27 -2.40 -32.76
CA PRO A 491 -28.07 -1.49 -31.64
C PRO A 491 -28.84 -1.87 -30.37
N ALA A 492 -29.84 -2.76 -30.48
CA ALA A 492 -30.58 -3.28 -29.31
C ALA A 492 -29.81 -4.33 -28.52
N LEU A 493 -28.80 -4.97 -29.13
CA LEU A 493 -27.93 -5.92 -28.42
C LEU A 493 -27.26 -5.26 -27.20
N ARG A 494 -27.13 -6.04 -26.14
CA ARG A 494 -26.51 -5.57 -24.87
C ARG A 494 -25.51 -6.60 -24.32
N GLY A 495 -24.62 -6.15 -23.48
CA GLY A 495 -23.67 -7.01 -22.75
C GLY A 495 -22.82 -7.88 -23.67
N ASN A 496 -22.60 -9.11 -23.27
CA ASN A 496 -21.67 -10.03 -23.93
C ASN A 496 -21.97 -10.31 -25.41
N ASP A 497 -23.23 -10.25 -25.85
CA ASP A 497 -23.56 -10.56 -27.23
C ASP A 497 -23.14 -9.42 -28.15
N ARG A 498 -23.36 -8.18 -27.73
CA ARG A 498 -22.82 -7.01 -28.44
C ARG A 498 -21.29 -7.03 -28.44
N ASP A 499 -20.69 -7.25 -27.28
CA ASP A 499 -19.22 -7.27 -27.15
C ASP A 499 -18.58 -8.33 -28.06
N LYS A 500 -19.16 -9.52 -28.18
CA LYS A 500 -18.68 -10.57 -29.10
C LYS A 500 -18.78 -10.16 -30.58
N ALA A 501 -19.90 -9.53 -30.96
CA ALA A 501 -20.08 -9.05 -32.34
C ALA A 501 -19.06 -7.98 -32.69
N VAL A 502 -18.86 -7.03 -31.79
CA VAL A 502 -17.89 -5.92 -31.93
C VAL A 502 -16.45 -6.45 -32.00
N VAL A 503 -16.06 -7.35 -31.10
CA VAL A 503 -14.71 -7.97 -31.10
C VAL A 503 -14.44 -8.74 -32.41
N LYS A 504 -15.43 -9.38 -32.97
CA LYS A 504 -15.26 -10.06 -34.26
C LYS A 504 -14.90 -9.07 -35.37
N LEU A 505 -15.65 -7.99 -35.48
CA LEU A 505 -15.43 -6.93 -36.48
C LEU A 505 -14.09 -6.21 -36.31
N LEU A 506 -13.69 -5.97 -35.04
CA LEU A 506 -12.38 -5.42 -34.73
C LEU A 506 -11.24 -6.29 -35.25
N LYS A 507 -11.34 -7.62 -35.08
CA LYS A 507 -10.36 -8.58 -35.65
C LYS A 507 -10.33 -8.61 -37.15
N GLU A 508 -11.39 -8.17 -37.81
CA GLU A 508 -11.52 -8.02 -39.24
C GLU A 508 -11.01 -6.64 -39.71
N GLY A 509 -10.48 -5.80 -38.79
CA GLY A 509 -9.89 -4.50 -39.10
C GLY A 509 -10.88 -3.34 -39.14
N SER A 510 -12.10 -3.52 -38.62
CA SER A 510 -13.10 -2.46 -38.60
C SER A 510 -12.91 -1.54 -37.38
N THR A 511 -13.16 -0.23 -37.55
CA THR A 511 -13.33 0.69 -36.42
C THR A 511 -14.62 0.38 -35.68
N VAL A 512 -14.53 0.19 -34.35
CA VAL A 512 -15.66 -0.25 -33.53
C VAL A 512 -15.88 0.69 -32.35
N PRO A 513 -17.11 0.72 -31.76
CA PRO A 513 -17.38 1.55 -30.60
C PRO A 513 -16.74 1.04 -29.32
N TYR A 514 -16.18 1.96 -28.51
CA TYR A 514 -15.58 1.71 -27.20
C TYR A 514 -16.35 2.41 -26.09
N ARG A 515 -16.33 1.84 -24.90
CA ARG A 515 -16.74 2.52 -23.67
C ARG A 515 -15.67 3.52 -23.27
N GLU A 516 -16.08 4.59 -22.62
CA GLU A 516 -15.18 5.66 -22.24
C GLU A 516 -15.30 6.05 -20.75
N THR A 517 -14.23 6.52 -20.17
CA THR A 517 -14.20 7.24 -18.89
C THR A 517 -14.33 8.73 -19.20
N PHE A 518 -15.29 9.39 -18.59
CA PHE A 518 -15.63 10.79 -18.87
C PHE A 518 -16.14 11.53 -17.64
N VAL A 519 -16.15 12.86 -17.71
CA VAL A 519 -16.70 13.73 -16.68
C VAL A 519 -17.99 14.32 -17.18
N VAL A 520 -19.11 14.08 -16.47
CA VAL A 520 -20.40 14.66 -16.85
C VAL A 520 -20.46 16.15 -16.53
N ALA A 521 -21.19 16.89 -17.34
CA ALA A 521 -21.42 18.32 -17.10
C ALA A 521 -22.05 18.57 -15.71
N PRO A 522 -21.79 19.73 -15.09
CA PRO A 522 -22.39 20.06 -13.80
C PRO A 522 -23.92 20.01 -13.85
N PRO A 523 -24.58 19.63 -12.73
CA PRO A 523 -26.02 19.59 -12.67
C PRO A 523 -26.61 21.00 -12.90
N LYS A 524 -27.55 21.10 -13.81
CA LYS A 524 -28.28 22.38 -14.04
C LYS A 524 -28.93 22.82 -12.73
N PRO A 525 -28.91 24.11 -12.37
CA PRO A 525 -29.59 24.62 -11.20
C PRO A 525 -31.05 24.17 -11.24
N ALA A 526 -31.54 23.52 -10.19
CA ALA A 526 -32.96 23.20 -10.09
C ALA A 526 -33.76 24.49 -10.22
N PRO A 527 -34.79 24.53 -11.07
CA PRO A 527 -35.62 25.73 -11.19
C PRO A 527 -36.20 26.07 -9.81
N VAL A 528 -35.96 27.32 -9.36
CA VAL A 528 -36.53 27.85 -8.12
C VAL A 528 -38.04 27.82 -8.29
N ARG A 529 -38.70 26.82 -7.71
CA ARG A 529 -40.16 26.79 -7.63
C ARG A 529 -40.56 27.94 -6.68
N PRO A 530 -41.33 28.90 -7.14
CA PRO A 530 -41.82 29.93 -6.23
C PRO A 530 -42.60 29.27 -5.09
N ALA A 531 -42.26 29.66 -3.87
CA ALA A 531 -42.94 29.19 -2.68
C ALA A 531 -44.44 29.46 -2.81
N LYS A 532 -45.24 28.45 -3.03
CA LYS A 532 -46.70 28.56 -2.92
C LYS A 532 -47.09 28.52 -1.42
N GLY A 533 -47.52 29.67 -0.95
CA GLY A 533 -48.49 29.83 0.10
C GLY A 533 -47.99 29.69 1.55
N LYS A 534 -48.36 30.66 2.33
CA LYS A 534 -48.34 30.76 3.78
C LYS A 534 -48.66 29.39 4.47
N GLY A 535 -47.64 28.67 4.88
CA GLY A 535 -47.75 27.49 5.75
C GLY A 535 -46.75 27.64 6.85
N LYS A 536 -47.10 27.32 8.08
CA LYS A 536 -46.32 27.36 9.31
C LYS A 536 -44.87 27.00 9.07
N GLU A 537 -43.94 27.80 9.62
CA GLU A 537 -42.51 27.48 9.64
C GLU A 537 -42.31 26.07 10.17
N GLN A 538 -42.06 25.15 9.25
CA GLN A 538 -41.47 23.85 9.61
C GLN A 538 -39.99 24.11 9.98
N PRO A 539 -39.47 23.45 11.03
CA PRO A 539 -38.07 23.57 11.37
C PRO A 539 -37.25 23.32 10.11
N ARG A 540 -36.29 24.21 9.83
CA ARG A 540 -35.36 24.07 8.68
C ARG A 540 -34.78 22.66 8.74
N LYS A 541 -35.10 21.86 7.74
CA LYS A 541 -34.36 20.59 7.52
C LYS A 541 -32.87 20.93 7.47
N PRO A 542 -32.03 20.13 8.10
CA PRO A 542 -30.59 20.34 8.07
C PRO A 542 -30.16 20.59 6.63
N GLU A 543 -29.27 21.53 6.45
CA GLU A 543 -28.75 21.96 5.15
C GLU A 543 -28.28 20.74 4.40
N LYS A 544 -29.01 20.35 3.35
CA LYS A 544 -28.61 19.23 2.51
C LYS A 544 -27.24 19.59 1.91
N ILE A 545 -26.22 18.84 2.22
CA ILE A 545 -24.95 18.89 1.50
C ILE A 545 -25.33 18.93 0.00
N LEU A 546 -24.94 20.01 -0.67
CA LEU A 546 -25.31 20.26 -2.07
C LEU A 546 -24.49 19.32 -2.95
N VAL A 547 -24.97 18.08 -3.09
CA VAL A 547 -24.29 17.04 -3.86
C VAL A 547 -23.89 17.58 -5.24
N GLY A 548 -22.59 17.63 -5.52
CA GLY A 548 -22.01 18.02 -6.79
C GLY A 548 -21.91 19.54 -7.06
N ARG A 549 -22.14 20.42 -6.08
CA ARG A 549 -21.94 21.87 -6.22
C ARG A 549 -20.74 22.38 -5.46
N THR A 550 -20.51 21.85 -4.27
CA THR A 550 -19.35 22.17 -3.44
C THR A 550 -18.64 20.90 -3.05
N ALA A 551 -17.34 21.00 -2.83
CA ALA A 551 -16.51 19.95 -2.28
C ALA A 551 -15.46 20.56 -1.36
N THR A 552 -14.89 19.74 -0.47
CA THR A 552 -13.84 20.17 0.44
C THR A 552 -12.74 19.13 0.43
N VAL A 553 -11.49 19.55 0.23
CA VAL A 553 -10.32 18.68 0.42
C VAL A 553 -10.16 18.39 1.92
N LEU A 554 -9.48 17.29 2.27
CA LEU A 554 -9.29 16.94 3.66
C LEU A 554 -8.47 18.02 4.40
N GLY A 555 -9.11 18.67 5.37
CA GLY A 555 -8.50 19.75 6.14
C GLY A 555 -8.53 21.14 5.48
N GLY A 556 -9.10 21.27 4.28
CA GLY A 556 -9.15 22.55 3.56
C GLY A 556 -10.52 23.23 3.57
N ASP A 557 -10.63 24.32 2.82
CA ASP A 557 -11.84 25.12 2.70
C ASP A 557 -12.81 24.58 1.64
N GLU A 558 -14.09 24.94 1.75
CA GLU A 558 -15.12 24.58 0.79
C GLU A 558 -14.90 25.26 -0.57
N GLN A 559 -14.86 24.46 -1.63
CA GLN A 559 -14.66 24.88 -3.02
C GLN A 559 -15.94 24.75 -3.84
N GLN A 560 -16.20 25.75 -4.69
CA GLN A 560 -17.32 25.72 -5.64
C GLN A 560 -16.90 24.92 -6.88
N ILE A 561 -17.40 23.69 -7.01
CA ILE A 561 -17.04 22.77 -8.11
C ILE A 561 -18.04 22.73 -9.25
N ASP A 562 -19.20 23.35 -9.12
CA ASP A 562 -20.26 23.38 -10.15
C ASP A 562 -19.92 24.24 -11.37
N LYS A 563 -18.88 25.06 -11.32
CA LYS A 563 -18.38 25.89 -12.43
C LYS A 563 -17.14 25.31 -13.09
N LEU A 564 -16.54 24.28 -12.50
CA LEU A 564 -15.31 23.67 -13.01
C LEU A 564 -15.61 22.68 -14.13
N GLY A 565 -14.70 22.58 -15.09
CA GLY A 565 -14.72 21.54 -16.12
C GLY A 565 -14.58 20.15 -15.49
N ASP A 566 -13.55 19.97 -14.73
CA ASP A 566 -13.27 18.76 -13.95
C ASP A 566 -12.97 19.10 -12.48
N PRO A 567 -13.83 18.71 -11.53
CA PRO A 567 -13.59 18.97 -10.11
C PRO A 567 -12.29 18.36 -9.54
N ARG A 568 -11.74 17.33 -10.18
CA ARG A 568 -10.53 16.66 -9.73
C ARG A 568 -9.27 17.50 -9.92
N GLU A 569 -9.31 18.56 -10.74
CA GLU A 569 -8.21 19.52 -10.86
C GLU A 569 -7.86 20.15 -9.52
N VAL A 570 -8.89 20.49 -8.72
CA VAL A 570 -8.69 21.00 -7.34
C VAL A 570 -7.94 20.01 -6.45
N LEU A 571 -8.18 18.70 -6.63
CA LEU A 571 -7.44 17.68 -5.89
C LEU A 571 -5.97 17.65 -6.27
N MET A 572 -5.66 17.80 -7.56
CA MET A 572 -4.26 17.81 -8.03
C MET A 572 -3.52 19.04 -7.53
N ASP A 573 -4.16 20.21 -7.57
CA ASP A 573 -3.59 21.44 -7.03
C ASP A 573 -3.30 21.28 -5.53
N TRP A 574 -4.27 20.77 -4.76
CA TRP A 574 -4.09 20.50 -3.33
C TRP A 574 -3.01 19.44 -3.04
N MET A 575 -2.89 18.40 -3.87
CA MET A 575 -1.84 17.37 -3.67
C MET A 575 -0.44 17.95 -3.88
N ARG A 576 -0.28 18.95 -4.73
CA ARG A 576 0.99 19.65 -4.99
C ARG A 576 1.29 20.76 -3.99
N ASP A 577 0.29 21.15 -3.20
CA ASP A 577 0.44 22.21 -2.22
C ASP A 577 1.49 21.86 -1.15
N GLU A 578 2.26 22.85 -0.73
CA GLU A 578 3.29 22.70 0.30
C GLU A 578 2.70 22.28 1.65
N GLU A 579 1.46 22.69 1.92
CA GLU A 579 0.76 22.38 3.16
C GLU A 579 0.05 21.02 3.12
N ASN A 580 0.08 20.30 1.98
CA ASN A 580 -0.53 18.97 1.90
C ASN A 580 0.24 17.94 2.76
N PRO A 581 -0.39 17.40 3.83
CA PRO A 581 0.33 16.55 4.78
C PRO A 581 0.41 15.08 4.34
N TYR A 582 -0.15 14.70 3.18
CA TYR A 582 -0.35 13.29 2.82
C TYR A 582 0.42 12.84 1.59
N PHE A 583 0.29 13.54 0.47
CA PHE A 583 0.69 13.05 -0.86
C PHE A 583 2.16 12.65 -0.93
N ALA A 584 3.06 13.55 -0.58
CA ALA A 584 4.49 13.25 -0.57
C ALA A 584 4.86 12.23 0.52
N ARG A 585 4.28 12.35 1.72
CA ARG A 585 4.53 11.42 2.82
C ARG A 585 4.09 9.99 2.49
N ALA A 586 2.94 9.83 1.82
CA ALA A 586 2.40 8.52 1.47
C ALA A 586 3.34 7.74 0.54
N ILE A 587 3.81 8.36 -0.55
CA ILE A 587 4.71 7.68 -1.49
C ILE A 587 6.10 7.47 -0.90
N VAL A 588 6.64 8.44 -0.17
CA VAL A 588 7.91 8.31 0.54
C VAL A 588 7.88 7.14 1.51
N ASN A 589 6.82 7.04 2.33
CA ASN A 589 6.66 5.96 3.28
C ASN A 589 6.54 4.58 2.61
N ARG A 590 5.82 4.48 1.48
CA ARG A 590 5.72 3.23 0.70
C ARG A 590 7.06 2.83 0.07
N VAL A 591 7.80 3.79 -0.47
CA VAL A 591 9.14 3.51 -0.99
C VAL A 591 10.09 3.09 0.13
N TRP A 592 10.03 3.77 1.28
CA TRP A 592 10.77 3.39 2.47
C TRP A 592 10.44 1.96 2.94
N ALA A 593 9.15 1.65 3.10
CA ALA A 593 8.68 0.31 3.48
C ALA A 593 9.13 -0.77 2.47
N ALA A 594 9.19 -0.44 1.18
CA ALA A 594 9.70 -1.36 0.17
C ALA A 594 11.17 -1.71 0.37
N TYR A 595 11.97 -0.84 0.99
CA TYR A 595 13.39 -1.08 1.29
C TYR A 595 13.65 -1.67 2.67
N PHE A 596 12.92 -1.23 3.68
CA PHE A 596 13.17 -1.62 5.07
C PHE A 596 12.21 -2.69 5.61
N ASN A 597 11.24 -3.14 4.80
CA ASN A 597 10.17 -4.06 5.16
C ASN A 597 9.20 -3.53 6.25
N VAL A 598 9.43 -2.34 6.74
CA VAL A 598 8.56 -1.62 7.68
C VAL A 598 8.57 -0.15 7.28
N GLY A 599 7.40 0.48 7.32
CA GLY A 599 7.26 1.92 7.06
C GLY A 599 7.81 2.77 8.21
N ILE A 600 8.06 4.04 7.94
CA ILE A 600 8.21 5.03 9.00
C ILE A 600 6.87 5.18 9.74
N VAL A 601 5.77 5.08 9.00
CA VAL A 601 4.42 4.79 9.49
C VAL A 601 4.06 3.37 9.07
N GLU A 602 3.62 2.53 10.01
CA GLU A 602 3.27 1.14 9.77
C GLU A 602 1.84 0.84 10.31
N PRO A 603 0.89 0.34 9.51
CA PRO A 603 1.00 -0.01 8.07
C PRO A 603 1.24 1.20 7.16
N PRO A 604 1.93 1.03 5.99
CA PRO A 604 2.35 2.14 5.13
C PRO A 604 1.21 2.99 4.53
N ASP A 605 -0.01 2.51 4.59
CA ASP A 605 -1.22 3.14 4.05
C ASP A 605 -2.17 3.66 5.14
N ASP A 606 -1.66 3.87 6.37
CA ASP A 606 -2.44 4.35 7.52
C ASP A 606 -1.76 5.55 8.18
N LEU A 607 -1.76 6.68 7.49
CA LEU A 607 -1.26 7.97 7.98
C LEU A 607 -2.28 8.66 8.91
N SER A 608 -2.99 7.90 9.75
CA SER A 608 -3.91 8.46 10.73
C SER A 608 -3.17 9.08 11.91
N LEU A 609 -3.77 10.09 12.56
CA LEU A 609 -3.16 10.78 13.69
C LEU A 609 -2.88 9.85 14.89
N ALA A 610 -3.68 8.78 15.06
CA ALA A 610 -3.44 7.79 16.12
C ALA A 610 -2.34 6.77 15.76
N ASN A 611 -1.85 6.78 14.52
CA ASN A 611 -0.73 5.95 14.04
C ASN A 611 0.44 6.81 13.59
N PRO A 612 1.09 7.53 14.51
CA PRO A 612 2.14 8.50 14.17
C PRO A 612 3.40 7.81 13.64
N PRO A 613 4.22 8.55 12.88
CA PRO A 613 5.51 8.07 12.39
C PRO A 613 6.43 7.62 13.53
N SER A 614 7.14 6.52 13.34
CA SER A 614 8.21 6.10 14.27
C SER A 614 9.34 7.14 14.34
N ASN A 615 9.55 7.89 13.26
CA ASN A 615 10.49 9.03 13.20
C ASN A 615 9.87 10.11 12.30
N GLU A 616 9.12 11.04 12.91
CA GLU A 616 8.39 12.09 12.20
C GLU A 616 9.35 13.00 11.42
N ALA A 617 10.42 13.45 12.06
CA ALA A 617 11.41 14.33 11.42
C ALA A 617 12.05 13.70 10.17
N LEU A 618 12.21 12.37 10.14
CA LEU A 618 12.71 11.66 8.97
C LEU A 618 11.70 11.65 7.82
N LEU A 619 10.43 11.36 8.14
CA LEU A 619 9.37 11.34 7.14
C LEU A 619 9.15 12.73 6.55
N ASP A 620 9.12 13.75 7.38
CA ASP A 620 8.94 15.15 6.97
C ASP A 620 10.08 15.62 6.08
N HIS A 621 11.32 15.37 6.51
CA HIS A 621 12.48 15.72 5.72
C HIS A 621 12.43 15.08 4.32
N LEU A 622 12.17 13.78 4.25
CA LEU A 622 12.12 13.08 2.96
C LEU A 622 10.96 13.55 2.08
N ALA A 623 9.79 13.82 2.67
CA ALA A 623 8.64 14.32 1.94
C ALA A 623 8.87 15.72 1.38
N GLU A 624 9.47 16.61 2.18
CA GLU A 624 9.81 17.97 1.78
C GLU A 624 10.85 17.98 0.65
N GLU A 625 11.97 17.28 0.85
CA GLU A 625 13.02 17.19 -0.17
C GLU A 625 12.50 16.55 -1.47
N PHE A 626 11.61 15.56 -1.37
CA PHE A 626 11.01 14.94 -2.56
C PHE A 626 10.17 15.94 -3.35
N ARG A 627 9.41 16.82 -2.70
CA ARG A 627 8.69 17.93 -3.37
C ARG A 627 9.67 18.91 -4.00
N GLN A 628 10.71 19.34 -3.27
CA GLN A 628 11.73 20.28 -3.76
C GLN A 628 12.51 19.74 -4.97
N HIS A 629 12.63 18.41 -5.09
CA HIS A 629 13.21 17.72 -6.24
C HIS A 629 12.16 17.35 -7.31
N ASN A 630 11.06 18.11 -7.40
CA ASN A 630 10.00 17.93 -8.40
C ASN A 630 9.45 16.49 -8.43
N PHE A 631 9.25 15.88 -7.28
CA PHE A 631 8.71 14.52 -7.18
C PHE A 631 9.51 13.47 -7.99
N ASP A 632 10.83 13.62 -8.09
CA ASP A 632 11.71 12.70 -8.80
C ASP A 632 11.89 11.38 -8.05
N LEU A 633 11.29 10.29 -8.58
CA LEU A 633 11.37 8.97 -7.96
C LEU A 633 12.80 8.43 -7.91
N LYS A 634 13.63 8.64 -8.97
CA LYS A 634 15.01 8.14 -8.96
C LYS A 634 15.86 8.87 -7.93
N TRP A 635 15.62 10.17 -7.74
CA TRP A 635 16.24 10.93 -6.65
C TRP A 635 15.88 10.34 -5.28
N LEU A 636 14.60 10.03 -5.03
CA LEU A 636 14.14 9.44 -3.77
C LEU A 636 14.82 8.09 -3.51
N HIS A 637 14.82 7.20 -4.52
CA HIS A 637 15.50 5.91 -4.42
C HIS A 637 16.98 6.06 -4.13
N ARG A 638 17.66 6.95 -4.88
CA ARG A 638 19.07 7.22 -4.69
C ARG A 638 19.37 7.73 -3.27
N THR A 639 18.60 8.70 -2.79
CA THR A 639 18.77 9.31 -1.47
C THR A 639 18.66 8.29 -0.35
N ILE A 640 17.66 7.42 -0.41
CA ILE A 640 17.48 6.36 0.60
C ILE A 640 18.62 5.33 0.54
N ILE A 641 18.96 4.82 -0.65
CA ILE A 641 19.93 3.73 -0.81
C ILE A 641 21.37 4.19 -0.55
N SER A 642 21.69 5.45 -0.81
CA SER A 642 23.02 6.02 -0.52
C SER A 642 23.24 6.27 0.97
N SER A 643 22.20 6.25 1.82
CA SER A 643 22.34 6.41 3.25
C SER A 643 23.10 5.23 3.90
N ARG A 644 23.85 5.52 4.96
CA ARG A 644 24.44 4.48 5.82
C ARG A 644 23.35 3.58 6.40
N THR A 645 22.21 4.13 6.75
CA THR A 645 21.04 3.44 7.32
C THR A 645 20.59 2.29 6.42
N TYR A 646 20.44 2.49 5.10
CA TYR A 646 20.15 1.41 4.17
C TYR A 646 21.30 0.41 4.04
N GLN A 647 22.54 0.87 4.14
CA GLN A 647 23.73 0.07 3.94
C GLN A 647 24.21 -0.66 5.19
N THR A 648 23.46 -0.62 6.30
CA THR A 648 23.79 -1.41 7.51
C THR A 648 23.67 -2.91 7.23
N SER A 649 24.48 -3.70 7.94
CA SER A 649 24.43 -5.15 7.94
C SER A 649 23.19 -5.65 8.70
N TRP A 650 22.77 -6.87 8.40
CA TRP A 650 21.74 -7.60 9.15
C TRP A 650 22.27 -8.21 10.45
N HIS A 651 23.59 -8.29 10.63
CA HIS A 651 24.21 -8.76 11.86
C HIS A 651 23.89 -7.82 13.02
N THR A 652 23.42 -8.41 14.11
CA THR A 652 22.99 -7.65 15.29
C THR A 652 24.15 -7.22 16.17
N THR A 653 23.99 -6.10 16.86
CA THR A 653 24.78 -5.69 18.03
C THR A 653 24.09 -6.12 19.31
N ASP A 654 24.73 -5.92 20.46
CA ASP A 654 24.14 -6.20 21.77
C ASP A 654 22.88 -5.35 22.03
N THR A 655 22.78 -4.18 21.42
CA THR A 655 21.71 -3.22 21.68
C THR A 655 20.60 -3.22 20.64
N ASN A 656 20.82 -3.75 19.43
CA ASN A 656 19.83 -3.67 18.34
C ASN A 656 19.18 -5.02 17.95
N ARG A 657 19.45 -6.07 18.71
CA ARG A 657 18.97 -7.42 18.38
C ARG A 657 17.45 -7.51 18.23
N LEU A 658 16.72 -6.78 19.06
CA LEU A 658 15.25 -6.75 19.07
C LEU A 658 14.66 -5.53 18.33
N ASP A 659 15.52 -4.66 17.80
CA ASP A 659 15.03 -3.51 17.07
C ASP A 659 14.61 -3.92 15.64
N GLU A 660 13.33 -3.75 15.35
CA GLU A 660 12.72 -3.96 14.03
C GLU A 660 12.00 -2.70 13.51
N ARG A 661 12.05 -1.60 14.29
CA ARG A 661 11.27 -0.39 14.01
C ARG A 661 12.10 0.86 13.77
N ASN A 662 13.34 0.92 14.30
CA ASN A 662 14.16 2.14 14.32
C ASN A 662 15.30 2.14 13.29
N PHE A 663 15.29 1.19 12.36
CA PHE A 663 16.22 1.12 11.22
C PHE A 663 17.69 1.02 11.61
N SER A 664 17.99 0.46 12.79
CA SER A 664 19.36 0.31 13.31
C SER A 664 20.16 -0.79 12.61
N ARG A 665 19.49 -1.64 11.83
CA ARG A 665 20.09 -2.73 11.05
C ARG A 665 19.21 -3.09 9.86
N ALA A 666 19.75 -3.78 8.89
CA ALA A 666 18.93 -4.44 7.88
C ALA A 666 18.17 -5.61 8.52
N VAL A 667 16.86 -5.63 8.38
CA VAL A 667 16.03 -6.77 8.79
C VAL A 667 15.86 -7.71 7.61
N PRO A 668 16.34 -8.97 7.71
CA PRO A 668 16.21 -9.93 6.62
C PRO A 668 14.73 -10.18 6.29
N ARG A 669 14.38 -10.05 5.02
CA ARG A 669 13.01 -10.22 4.53
C ARG A 669 12.96 -11.21 3.38
N ARG A 670 11.83 -11.85 3.20
CA ARG A 670 11.62 -12.71 2.04
C ARG A 670 11.56 -11.88 0.75
N ILE A 671 12.09 -12.46 -0.31
CA ILE A 671 11.95 -11.86 -1.64
C ILE A 671 10.51 -12.08 -2.16
N PRO A 672 9.92 -11.07 -2.83
CA PRO A 672 8.58 -11.17 -3.42
C PRO A 672 8.46 -12.30 -4.45
N ALA A 673 7.23 -12.76 -4.70
CA ALA A 673 6.94 -13.90 -5.56
C ALA A 673 7.56 -13.81 -6.95
N GLU A 674 7.40 -12.66 -7.61
CA GLU A 674 7.94 -12.41 -8.96
C GLU A 674 9.47 -12.43 -8.94
N VAL A 675 10.05 -11.82 -7.89
CA VAL A 675 11.50 -11.76 -7.69
C VAL A 675 12.07 -13.16 -7.41
N ALA A 676 11.37 -13.98 -6.61
CA ALA A 676 11.79 -15.36 -6.33
C ALA A 676 11.83 -16.21 -7.60
N LEU A 677 10.79 -16.09 -8.45
CA LEU A 677 10.74 -16.83 -9.71
C LEU A 677 11.82 -16.37 -10.69
N ASP A 678 12.06 -15.06 -10.81
CA ASP A 678 13.12 -14.53 -11.64
C ASP A 678 14.52 -14.89 -11.09
N ALA A 679 14.70 -14.88 -9.77
CA ALA A 679 15.95 -15.33 -9.14
C ALA A 679 16.26 -16.80 -9.44
N ILE A 680 15.27 -17.70 -9.41
CA ILE A 680 15.41 -19.10 -9.80
C ILE A 680 15.80 -19.21 -11.28
N ARG A 681 15.11 -18.48 -12.16
CA ARG A 681 15.40 -18.46 -13.62
C ARG A 681 16.82 -17.97 -13.90
N MET A 682 17.25 -16.90 -13.21
CA MET A 682 18.61 -16.35 -13.29
C MET A 682 19.68 -17.35 -12.81
N ALA A 683 19.45 -17.95 -11.64
CA ALA A 683 20.39 -18.89 -11.04
C ALA A 683 20.59 -20.16 -11.89
N THR A 684 19.56 -20.60 -12.62
CA THR A 684 19.60 -21.80 -13.46
C THR A 684 19.99 -21.54 -14.91
N ALA A 685 20.03 -20.26 -15.37
CA ALA A 685 20.38 -19.88 -16.73
C ALA A 685 21.86 -20.08 -17.04
N ALA A 686 22.20 -20.37 -18.30
CA ALA A 686 23.59 -20.19 -18.76
C ALA A 686 23.99 -18.70 -18.64
N ASP A 687 25.30 -18.43 -18.57
CA ASP A 687 25.79 -17.06 -18.31
C ASP A 687 25.35 -16.05 -19.38
N ALA A 688 25.28 -16.45 -20.64
CA ALA A 688 24.80 -15.59 -21.74
C ALA A 688 23.31 -15.25 -21.58
N ASP A 689 22.49 -16.24 -21.23
CA ASP A 689 21.05 -16.03 -20.99
C ASP A 689 20.82 -15.19 -19.73
N ALA A 690 21.58 -15.46 -18.67
CA ALA A 690 21.51 -14.65 -17.43
C ALA A 690 21.89 -13.18 -17.72
N GLY A 691 22.90 -12.94 -18.53
CA GLY A 691 23.28 -11.61 -19.00
C GLY A 691 22.15 -10.92 -19.80
N THR A 692 21.49 -11.65 -20.68
CA THR A 692 20.35 -11.13 -21.44
C THR A 692 19.18 -10.80 -20.52
N MET A 693 18.85 -11.68 -19.57
CA MET A 693 17.79 -11.44 -18.58
C MET A 693 18.09 -10.24 -17.66
N ALA A 694 19.36 -10.01 -17.32
CA ALA A 694 19.76 -8.85 -16.52
C ALA A 694 19.64 -7.54 -17.31
N ALA A 695 19.98 -7.60 -18.63
CA ALA A 695 19.94 -6.44 -19.52
C ALA A 695 18.54 -6.06 -20.00
N SER A 696 17.60 -7.02 -20.06
CA SER A 696 16.22 -6.83 -20.51
C SER A 696 15.22 -7.23 -19.42
N ALA A 697 14.08 -6.57 -19.41
CA ALA A 697 12.95 -6.96 -18.56
C ALA A 697 12.02 -7.98 -19.26
N ASP A 698 12.21 -8.25 -20.54
CA ASP A 698 11.30 -9.09 -21.33
C ASP A 698 11.36 -10.56 -20.88
N GLY A 699 10.19 -11.17 -20.74
CA GLY A 699 10.05 -12.56 -20.29
C GLY A 699 10.35 -12.80 -18.82
N ARG A 700 10.59 -11.76 -18.04
CA ARG A 700 10.76 -11.84 -16.58
C ARG A 700 9.42 -11.80 -15.86
N ALA A 701 9.31 -12.51 -14.73
CA ALA A 701 8.09 -12.53 -13.94
C ALA A 701 7.69 -11.14 -13.40
N VAL A 702 8.67 -10.28 -13.13
CA VAL A 702 8.43 -8.89 -12.73
C VAL A 702 7.82 -8.06 -13.86
N ALA A 703 8.06 -8.40 -15.13
CA ALA A 703 7.47 -7.75 -16.30
C ALA A 703 6.16 -8.41 -16.75
N GLU A 704 5.95 -9.69 -16.43
CA GLU A 704 4.71 -10.44 -16.72
C GLU A 704 3.58 -10.14 -15.71
N ALA A 705 3.70 -9.08 -14.94
CA ALA A 705 2.79 -8.71 -13.85
C ALA A 705 1.33 -8.45 -14.28
N THR A 706 1.05 -8.42 -15.58
CA THR A 706 -0.28 -8.23 -16.14
C THR A 706 -1.21 -9.43 -16.00
N ALA A 707 -0.67 -10.63 -15.78
CA ALA A 707 -1.46 -11.84 -15.78
C ALA A 707 -1.83 -12.31 -14.36
N VAL A 708 -2.62 -11.55 -13.62
CA VAL A 708 -3.28 -12.03 -12.41
C VAL A 708 -4.62 -12.64 -12.78
N GLY A 709 -4.68 -13.95 -12.89
CA GLY A 709 -5.91 -14.69 -13.13
C GLY A 709 -5.70 -16.15 -12.76
N TRP A 710 -6.66 -16.75 -12.10
CA TRP A 710 -6.64 -18.16 -11.71
C TRP A 710 -6.59 -19.08 -12.94
N GLY A 711 -5.64 -19.99 -13.00
CA GLY A 711 -5.76 -21.17 -13.86
C GLY A 711 -4.75 -21.41 -14.98
N GLN A 712 -3.52 -20.85 -14.97
CA GLN A 712 -2.47 -21.25 -15.92
C GLN A 712 -1.18 -21.66 -15.20
N SER A 713 -0.54 -22.73 -15.69
CA SER A 713 0.76 -23.24 -15.21
C SER A 713 1.83 -22.13 -15.28
N GLY A 714 2.61 -21.86 -14.36
CA GLY A 714 3.48 -20.70 -14.18
C GLY A 714 2.92 -19.67 -13.20
N LYS A 715 1.61 -19.62 -13.03
CA LYS A 715 0.91 -18.79 -12.05
C LYS A 715 0.81 -19.46 -10.69
N TYR A 716 0.89 -20.79 -10.62
CA TYR A 716 0.90 -21.54 -9.37
C TYR A 716 2.10 -21.16 -8.50
N ALA A 717 3.29 -21.08 -9.08
CA ALA A 717 4.49 -20.66 -8.37
C ALA A 717 4.31 -19.26 -7.75
N LEU A 718 3.77 -18.29 -8.52
CA LEU A 718 3.52 -16.93 -8.02
C LEU A 718 2.52 -16.90 -6.87
N ALA A 719 1.46 -17.72 -6.93
CA ALA A 719 0.49 -17.86 -5.85
C ALA A 719 1.11 -18.49 -4.60
N VAL A 720 1.94 -19.54 -4.78
CA VAL A 720 2.68 -20.21 -3.70
C VAL A 720 3.59 -19.22 -2.95
N PHE A 721 4.26 -18.31 -3.68
CA PHE A 721 5.14 -17.31 -3.10
C PHE A 721 4.45 -16.04 -2.64
N GLY A 722 3.09 -15.98 -2.69
CA GLY A 722 2.32 -14.89 -2.08
C GLY A 722 2.27 -13.62 -2.94
N ARG A 723 2.14 -13.76 -4.27
CA ARG A 723 1.91 -12.62 -5.16
C ARG A 723 0.68 -11.83 -4.74
N SER A 724 0.74 -10.51 -4.82
CA SER A 724 -0.40 -9.63 -4.55
C SER A 724 -1.62 -9.97 -5.42
N ALA A 725 -2.79 -10.09 -4.77
CA ALA A 725 -4.07 -10.19 -5.46
C ALA A 725 -4.54 -8.83 -6.02
N ARG A 726 -3.97 -7.72 -5.58
CA ARG A 726 -4.32 -6.34 -5.96
C ARG A 726 -5.79 -6.01 -5.73
N GLU A 727 -6.33 -6.52 -4.64
CA GLU A 727 -7.74 -6.29 -4.29
C GLU A 727 -7.95 -5.00 -3.50
N SER A 728 -7.01 -4.65 -2.64
CA SER A 728 -7.14 -3.59 -1.64
C SER A 728 -6.34 -2.32 -1.94
N ASN A 729 -5.66 -2.19 -3.08
CA ASN A 729 -4.81 -1.05 -3.45
C ASN A 729 -3.66 -0.79 -2.45
N CYS A 730 -3.13 -1.83 -1.82
CA CYS A 730 -2.02 -1.75 -0.87
C CYS A 730 -1.05 -2.91 -1.05
N ASP A 731 0.15 -2.79 -0.49
CA ASP A 731 1.11 -3.89 -0.40
C ASP A 731 0.64 -5.01 0.56
N CYS A 732 -0.38 -4.76 1.37
CA CYS A 732 -0.95 -5.70 2.34
C CYS A 732 -1.54 -6.97 1.70
N ASP A 733 -1.84 -6.95 0.39
CA ASP A 733 -2.27 -8.13 -0.36
C ASP A 733 -1.12 -9.11 -0.65
N ARG A 734 0.15 -8.72 -0.43
CA ARG A 734 1.30 -9.61 -0.57
C ARG A 734 1.52 -10.42 0.69
N SER A 735 1.53 -11.75 0.56
CA SER A 735 1.95 -12.58 1.68
C SER A 735 3.48 -12.70 1.71
N MET A 736 4.08 -12.17 2.77
CA MET A 736 5.52 -12.33 3.06
C MET A 736 5.78 -13.46 4.07
N GLU A 737 4.74 -14.13 4.53
CA GLU A 737 4.81 -15.22 5.50
C GLU A 737 5.41 -16.51 4.89
N PRO A 738 6.29 -17.21 5.60
CA PRO A 738 6.77 -18.53 5.19
C PRO A 738 5.63 -19.54 5.18
N SER A 739 5.51 -20.34 4.13
CA SER A 739 4.51 -21.41 4.10
C SER A 739 5.15 -22.77 3.80
N LEU A 740 4.51 -23.84 4.30
CA LEU A 740 4.90 -25.20 3.97
C LEU A 740 4.83 -25.45 2.45
N LEU A 741 3.85 -24.85 1.77
CA LEU A 741 3.70 -25.00 0.30
C LEU A 741 4.93 -24.51 -0.46
N GLN A 742 5.59 -23.46 0.01
CA GLN A 742 6.79 -22.93 -0.63
C GLN A 742 7.97 -23.90 -0.48
N THR A 743 8.11 -24.49 0.69
CA THR A 743 9.14 -25.52 0.94
C THR A 743 8.88 -26.75 0.06
N VAL A 744 7.64 -27.21 -0.01
CA VAL A 744 7.26 -28.36 -0.87
C VAL A 744 7.49 -28.04 -2.34
N PHE A 745 7.16 -26.82 -2.80
CA PHE A 745 7.39 -26.38 -4.16
C PHE A 745 8.88 -26.42 -4.51
N LEU A 746 9.73 -25.81 -3.71
CA LEU A 746 11.18 -25.76 -3.98
C LEU A 746 11.84 -27.13 -3.98
N GLN A 747 11.38 -28.04 -3.11
CA GLN A 747 11.97 -29.36 -2.95
C GLN A 747 11.47 -30.40 -3.95
N ASN A 748 10.19 -30.33 -4.34
CA ASN A 748 9.52 -31.45 -5.01
C ASN A 748 8.79 -31.07 -6.30
N ASP A 749 8.67 -29.78 -6.64
CA ASP A 749 7.92 -29.38 -7.81
C ASP A 749 8.65 -29.74 -9.10
N ARG A 750 7.91 -30.29 -10.07
CA ARG A 750 8.47 -30.71 -11.36
C ARG A 750 8.99 -29.55 -12.20
N ASP A 751 8.33 -28.40 -12.12
CA ASP A 751 8.75 -27.22 -12.87
C ASP A 751 10.06 -26.68 -12.27
N MET A 752 10.24 -26.76 -10.96
CA MET A 752 11.48 -26.39 -10.29
C MET A 752 12.66 -27.28 -10.71
N LEU A 753 12.46 -28.60 -10.68
CA LEU A 753 13.49 -29.55 -11.15
C LEU A 753 13.79 -29.37 -12.64
N ALA A 754 12.75 -29.15 -13.46
CA ALA A 754 12.92 -28.88 -14.88
C ALA A 754 13.69 -27.60 -15.17
N GLN A 755 13.57 -26.56 -14.31
CA GLN A 755 14.38 -25.34 -14.42
C GLN A 755 15.86 -25.61 -14.12
N ILE A 756 16.16 -26.43 -13.12
CA ILE A 756 17.55 -26.79 -12.78
C ILE A 756 18.19 -27.62 -13.91
N GLU A 757 17.44 -28.53 -14.49
CA GLU A 757 17.91 -29.47 -15.52
C GLU A 757 17.65 -29.00 -16.95
N ARG A 758 17.21 -27.76 -17.14
CA ARG A 758 16.81 -27.26 -18.46
C ARG A 758 17.91 -27.36 -19.49
N GLN A 759 17.54 -27.67 -20.73
CA GLN A 759 18.44 -27.67 -21.88
C GLN A 759 18.99 -26.24 -22.09
N GLY A 760 20.30 -26.15 -22.35
CA GLY A 760 20.99 -24.88 -22.46
C GLY A 760 21.15 -24.14 -21.12
N GLY A 761 20.81 -24.76 -19.95
CA GLY A 761 21.00 -24.18 -18.63
C GLY A 761 22.43 -24.29 -18.11
N TRP A 762 22.63 -23.67 -16.91
CA TRP A 762 23.97 -23.63 -16.31
C TRP A 762 24.52 -25.02 -15.98
N VAL A 763 23.70 -25.93 -15.44
CA VAL A 763 24.15 -27.30 -15.12
C VAL A 763 24.70 -28.03 -16.38
N GLU A 764 24.01 -27.88 -17.49
CA GLU A 764 24.48 -28.43 -18.76
C GLU A 764 25.75 -27.73 -19.24
N ALA A 765 25.81 -26.41 -19.16
CA ALA A 765 26.97 -25.65 -19.63
C ALA A 765 28.26 -26.02 -18.87
N VAL A 766 28.17 -26.24 -17.54
CA VAL A 766 29.35 -26.56 -16.71
C VAL A 766 29.72 -28.03 -16.75
N SER A 767 28.79 -28.95 -17.06
CA SER A 767 29.03 -30.42 -17.09
C SER A 767 29.43 -30.94 -18.47
N SER A 768 28.99 -30.29 -19.55
CA SER A 768 29.19 -30.76 -20.93
C SER A 768 30.66 -31.04 -21.29
N PRO A 769 31.69 -30.29 -20.82
CA PRO A 769 33.08 -30.61 -21.05
C PRO A 769 33.54 -31.98 -20.48
N TYR A 770 32.83 -32.49 -19.50
CA TYR A 770 33.15 -33.70 -18.74
C TYR A 770 32.24 -34.87 -19.08
N GLU A 771 31.22 -34.69 -19.93
CA GLU A 771 30.32 -35.73 -20.37
C GLU A 771 30.86 -36.42 -21.62
N ALA A 772 31.02 -37.77 -21.60
CA ALA A 772 31.48 -38.53 -22.74
C ALA A 772 30.48 -38.46 -23.89
N ALA A 773 30.93 -38.60 -25.15
CA ALA A 773 30.16 -38.51 -26.40
C ALA A 773 28.93 -39.47 -26.48
N LYS A 774 28.75 -40.32 -25.46
CA LYS A 774 27.60 -41.24 -25.32
C LYS A 774 26.29 -40.51 -25.03
N VAL A 775 26.34 -39.33 -24.39
CA VAL A 775 25.13 -38.57 -23.99
C VAL A 775 24.42 -37.97 -25.20
N GLU A 776 25.16 -37.65 -26.27
CA GLU A 776 24.55 -37.11 -27.50
C GLU A 776 23.69 -38.15 -28.21
N ALA A 777 24.15 -39.41 -28.21
CA ALA A 777 23.42 -40.55 -28.79
C ALA A 777 22.18 -40.90 -27.94
N ASP A 778 22.29 -40.88 -26.61
CA ASP A 778 21.17 -41.18 -25.69
C ASP A 778 20.11 -40.06 -25.68
N ARG A 779 20.50 -38.77 -25.81
CA ARG A 779 19.56 -37.65 -25.98
C ARG A 779 18.77 -37.73 -27.26
N ALA A 780 19.41 -38.09 -28.36
CA ALA A 780 18.73 -38.29 -29.65
C ALA A 780 17.73 -39.46 -29.55
N ALA A 781 18.09 -40.51 -28.81
CA ALA A 781 17.22 -41.67 -28.58
C ALA A 781 16.04 -41.32 -27.68
N VAL A 782 16.26 -40.62 -26.56
CA VAL A 782 15.22 -40.15 -25.60
C VAL A 782 14.31 -39.11 -26.28
N GLY A 783 14.85 -38.16 -27.04
CA GLY A 783 14.08 -37.18 -27.79
C GLY A 783 13.16 -37.83 -28.84
N LYS A 784 13.66 -38.85 -29.55
CA LYS A 784 12.87 -39.67 -30.48
C LYS A 784 11.80 -40.46 -29.73
N ALA A 785 12.11 -41.05 -28.59
CA ALA A 785 11.17 -41.81 -27.77
C ALA A 785 10.03 -40.92 -27.26
N ARG A 786 10.33 -39.74 -26.67
CA ARG A 786 9.32 -38.76 -26.21
C ARG A 786 8.46 -38.23 -27.35
N THR A 787 9.05 -38.01 -28.52
CA THR A 787 8.29 -37.57 -29.69
C THR A 787 7.34 -38.67 -30.17
N ALA A 788 7.81 -39.93 -30.16
CA ALA A 788 7.00 -41.11 -30.53
C ALA A 788 5.86 -41.31 -29.50
N GLU A 789 6.12 -41.21 -28.19
CA GLU A 789 5.09 -41.29 -27.13
C GLU A 789 4.03 -40.17 -27.28
N ARG A 790 4.48 -38.96 -27.57
CA ARG A 790 3.58 -37.81 -27.81
C ARG A 790 2.69 -38.02 -29.03
N LEU A 791 3.22 -38.58 -30.11
CA LEU A 791 2.47 -38.95 -31.32
C LEU A 791 1.46 -40.06 -31.03
N VAL A 792 1.84 -41.06 -30.24
CA VAL A 792 0.93 -42.14 -29.80
C VAL A 792 -0.20 -41.57 -28.94
N ALA A 793 0.12 -40.73 -27.97
CA ALA A 793 -0.87 -40.10 -27.09
C ALA A 793 -1.83 -39.20 -27.89
N GLN A 794 -1.33 -38.42 -28.85
CA GLN A 794 -2.13 -37.59 -29.73
C GLN A 794 -3.04 -38.39 -30.64
N ALA A 795 -2.50 -39.47 -31.27
CA ALA A 795 -3.27 -40.37 -32.14
C ALA A 795 -4.35 -41.12 -31.34
N LYS A 796 -4.04 -41.56 -30.12
CA LYS A 796 -5.00 -42.19 -29.20
C LYS A 796 -6.14 -41.24 -28.82
N ARG A 797 -5.84 -40.00 -28.39
CA ARG A 797 -6.87 -38.98 -28.09
C ARG A 797 -7.76 -38.65 -29.31
N ARG A 798 -7.16 -38.61 -30.50
CA ARG A 798 -7.92 -38.38 -31.75
C ARG A 798 -8.89 -39.52 -32.04
N LEU A 799 -8.43 -40.74 -31.83
CA LEU A 799 -9.25 -41.95 -32.04
C LEU A 799 -10.41 -42.00 -31.03
N GLU A 800 -10.15 -41.76 -29.75
CA GLU A 800 -11.15 -41.69 -28.67
C GLU A 800 -12.22 -40.63 -28.98
N LYS A 801 -11.82 -39.40 -29.34
CA LYS A 801 -12.75 -38.35 -29.73
C LYS A 801 -13.65 -38.70 -30.95
N LEU A 802 -13.14 -39.46 -31.90
CA LEU A 802 -13.93 -39.89 -33.06
C LEU A 802 -14.92 -40.98 -32.63
N LYS A 803 -14.54 -41.89 -31.76
CA LYS A 803 -15.42 -42.93 -31.18
C LYS A 803 -16.53 -42.30 -30.32
N GLU A 804 -16.21 -41.36 -29.45
CA GLU A 804 -17.18 -40.63 -28.62
C GLU A 804 -18.20 -39.83 -29.44
N ARG A 805 -17.81 -39.37 -30.64
CA ARG A 805 -18.68 -38.67 -31.59
C ARG A 805 -19.47 -39.59 -32.53
N GLY A 806 -19.32 -40.88 -32.39
CA GLY A 806 -20.05 -41.85 -33.22
C GLY A 806 -19.66 -41.83 -34.71
N VAL A 807 -18.42 -41.37 -35.00
CA VAL A 807 -17.94 -41.29 -36.40
C VAL A 807 -17.49 -42.67 -36.87
N GLU A 808 -18.10 -43.15 -37.92
CA GLU A 808 -17.77 -44.46 -38.55
C GLU A 808 -17.17 -44.31 -39.96
N GLY A 809 -16.60 -45.36 -40.50
CA GLY A 809 -16.07 -45.40 -41.85
C GLY A 809 -14.64 -44.89 -42.02
N LYS A 810 -14.36 -44.24 -43.15
CA LYS A 810 -12.98 -43.89 -43.60
C LYS A 810 -12.20 -43.04 -42.59
N ALA A 811 -12.84 -42.15 -41.83
CA ALA A 811 -12.18 -41.27 -40.84
C ALA A 811 -11.74 -42.07 -39.61
N LEU A 812 -12.52 -43.02 -39.13
CA LEU A 812 -12.17 -43.89 -38.01
C LEU A 812 -11.02 -44.82 -38.40
N ALA A 813 -11.08 -45.45 -39.56
CA ALA A 813 -10.02 -46.31 -40.11
C ALA A 813 -8.69 -45.54 -40.27
N GLN A 814 -8.72 -44.29 -40.71
CA GLN A 814 -7.54 -43.44 -40.81
C GLN A 814 -6.94 -43.10 -39.44
N ALA A 815 -7.75 -42.87 -38.42
CA ALA A 815 -7.27 -42.60 -37.06
C ALA A 815 -6.65 -43.86 -36.43
N GLU A 816 -7.20 -45.03 -36.67
CA GLU A 816 -6.67 -46.34 -36.26
C GLU A 816 -5.33 -46.65 -36.95
N ALA A 817 -5.25 -46.39 -38.25
CA ALA A 817 -4.01 -46.54 -39.01
C ALA A 817 -2.91 -45.57 -38.53
N ALA A 818 -3.28 -44.32 -38.17
CA ALA A 818 -2.35 -43.33 -37.60
C ALA A 818 -1.84 -43.75 -36.21
N LEU A 819 -2.70 -44.32 -35.37
CA LEU A 819 -2.29 -44.86 -34.05
C LEU A 819 -1.38 -46.09 -34.25
N ALA A 820 -1.68 -46.97 -35.16
CA ALA A 820 -0.85 -48.12 -35.48
C ALA A 820 0.52 -47.72 -36.05
N ALA A 821 0.57 -46.68 -36.88
CA ALA A 821 1.81 -46.12 -37.42
C ALA A 821 2.65 -45.48 -36.29
N ALA A 822 2.03 -44.67 -35.39
CA ALA A 822 2.69 -44.05 -34.24
C ALA A 822 3.25 -45.10 -33.26
N ARG A 823 2.53 -46.21 -33.02
CA ARG A 823 3.00 -47.32 -32.19
C ARG A 823 4.17 -48.08 -32.77
N ARG A 824 4.29 -48.17 -34.13
CA ARG A 824 5.45 -48.79 -34.78
C ARG A 824 6.72 -47.96 -34.68
N THR A 825 6.61 -46.69 -34.47
CA THR A 825 7.72 -45.77 -34.25
C THR A 825 8.09 -45.57 -32.77
N ALA A 826 7.22 -46.02 -31.86
CA ALA A 826 7.51 -45.99 -30.43
C ALA A 826 8.43 -47.16 -30.02
N PRO A 827 9.39 -46.95 -29.13
CA PRO A 827 10.21 -48.07 -28.63
C PRO A 827 9.32 -49.10 -27.94
N GLY A 828 9.51 -50.38 -28.25
CA GLY A 828 8.82 -51.45 -27.53
C GLY A 828 9.23 -51.51 -26.05
N ASP A 829 8.41 -52.23 -25.24
CA ASP A 829 8.56 -52.37 -23.76
C ASP A 829 9.91 -52.95 -23.23
N GLN A 830 10.94 -52.95 -24.03
CA GLN A 830 12.28 -53.32 -23.56
C GLN A 830 13.10 -52.08 -23.21
N PRO A 831 13.67 -52.01 -22.00
CA PRO A 831 14.62 -50.95 -21.69
C PRO A 831 15.77 -50.98 -22.69
N PRO A 832 16.26 -49.82 -23.18
CA PRO A 832 17.33 -49.76 -24.14
C PRO A 832 18.56 -50.52 -23.61
N ALA A 833 19.10 -51.44 -24.39
CA ALA A 833 20.28 -52.20 -24.03
C ALA A 833 21.44 -51.24 -23.73
N VAL A 834 21.99 -51.32 -22.55
CA VAL A 834 23.15 -50.56 -22.13
C VAL A 834 24.34 -51.04 -22.96
N SER A 835 24.84 -50.22 -23.87
CA SER A 835 26.07 -50.48 -24.63
C SER A 835 27.30 -50.51 -23.71
N PRO A 836 28.31 -51.33 -23.97
CA PRO A 836 29.46 -51.43 -23.09
C PRO A 836 30.26 -50.12 -23.01
N ALA A 837 30.85 -49.91 -21.87
CA ALA A 837 31.48 -48.71 -21.36
C ALA A 837 32.34 -47.96 -22.39
N ALA A 838 31.95 -46.72 -22.68
CA ALA A 838 32.86 -45.71 -23.22
C ALA A 838 33.91 -45.37 -22.15
N SER A 839 35.12 -45.03 -22.60
CA SER A 839 36.20 -44.61 -21.70
C SER A 839 35.70 -43.58 -20.66
N PRO A 840 36.12 -43.67 -19.40
CA PRO A 840 35.69 -42.71 -18.38
C PRO A 840 36.02 -41.28 -18.83
N ALA A 841 35.05 -40.39 -18.78
CA ALA A 841 35.30 -38.97 -18.95
C ALA A 841 36.42 -38.53 -18.03
N ALA A 842 37.29 -37.65 -18.48
CA ALA A 842 38.37 -37.11 -17.64
C ALA A 842 37.74 -36.49 -16.37
N ALA A 843 38.16 -36.92 -15.20
CA ALA A 843 37.74 -36.32 -13.96
C ALA A 843 38.11 -34.82 -13.98
N PRO A 844 37.22 -33.94 -13.51
CA PRO A 844 37.53 -32.50 -13.48
C PRO A 844 38.75 -32.24 -12.61
N ALA A 845 39.65 -31.34 -13.05
CA ALA A 845 40.74 -30.89 -12.22
C ALA A 845 40.21 -30.20 -10.96
N PRO A 846 40.92 -30.29 -9.80
CA PRO A 846 40.47 -29.61 -8.59
C PRO A 846 40.15 -28.11 -8.77
N ALA A 847 40.91 -27.44 -9.64
CA ALA A 847 40.70 -26.04 -10.02
C ALA A 847 39.36 -25.82 -10.74
N ASP A 848 38.94 -26.76 -11.58
CA ASP A 848 37.65 -26.68 -12.27
C ASP A 848 36.48 -26.88 -11.30
N VAL A 849 36.60 -27.83 -10.38
CA VAL A 849 35.60 -28.04 -9.33
C VAL A 849 35.46 -26.79 -8.48
N ALA A 850 36.57 -26.20 -8.03
CA ALA A 850 36.56 -24.96 -7.26
C ALA A 850 35.90 -23.82 -8.03
N ARG A 851 36.13 -23.71 -9.35
CA ARG A 851 35.47 -22.73 -10.21
C ARG A 851 33.93 -22.96 -10.29
N ILE A 852 33.48 -24.21 -10.50
CA ILE A 852 32.07 -24.57 -10.58
C ILE A 852 31.38 -24.26 -9.26
N VAL A 853 31.96 -24.66 -8.13
CA VAL A 853 31.45 -24.38 -6.78
C VAL A 853 31.33 -22.87 -6.58
N ARG A 854 32.39 -22.11 -6.86
CA ARG A 854 32.38 -20.66 -6.74
C ARG A 854 31.26 -20.04 -7.57
N GLN A 855 31.07 -20.43 -8.83
CA GLN A 855 30.03 -19.92 -9.69
C GLN A 855 28.61 -20.26 -9.19
N ALA A 856 28.39 -21.46 -8.62
CA ALA A 856 27.12 -21.83 -8.03
C ALA A 856 26.74 -20.88 -6.89
N TYR A 857 27.66 -20.52 -5.99
CA TYR A 857 27.44 -19.57 -4.90
C TYR A 857 27.22 -18.14 -5.42
N LEU A 858 28.02 -17.69 -6.36
CA LEU A 858 27.88 -16.32 -6.92
C LEU A 858 26.51 -16.12 -7.57
N ARG A 859 26.01 -17.09 -8.35
CA ARG A 859 24.74 -16.98 -9.07
C ARG A 859 23.49 -17.17 -8.22
N THR A 860 23.63 -17.83 -7.06
CA THR A 860 22.51 -18.08 -6.14
C THR A 860 22.51 -17.13 -4.97
N LEU A 861 23.64 -17.01 -4.27
CA LEU A 861 23.79 -16.25 -3.04
C LEU A 861 24.48 -14.90 -3.22
N SER A 862 24.97 -14.62 -4.46
CA SER A 862 25.69 -13.38 -4.83
C SER A 862 26.94 -13.13 -3.99
N ARG A 863 27.55 -14.19 -3.44
CA ARG A 863 28.80 -14.16 -2.68
C ARG A 863 29.65 -15.39 -2.99
N PRO A 864 30.98 -15.36 -2.76
CA PRO A 864 31.77 -16.55 -2.79
C PRO A 864 31.43 -17.50 -1.64
N PRO A 865 31.70 -18.83 -1.79
CA PRO A 865 31.59 -19.77 -0.68
C PRO A 865 32.63 -19.46 0.40
N THR A 866 32.29 -19.70 1.66
CA THR A 866 33.26 -19.76 2.76
C THR A 866 34.18 -20.97 2.57
N GLU A 867 35.31 -21.02 3.27
CA GLU A 867 36.24 -22.16 3.20
C GLU A 867 35.56 -23.49 3.54
N ALA A 868 34.70 -23.49 4.57
CA ALA A 868 33.95 -24.64 5.00
C ALA A 868 32.91 -25.10 3.94
N GLU A 869 32.24 -24.17 3.30
CA GLU A 869 31.27 -24.44 2.20
C GLU A 869 32.00 -24.99 0.97
N ALA A 870 33.11 -24.34 0.59
CA ALA A 870 33.93 -24.78 -0.54
C ALA A 870 34.49 -26.19 -0.34
N SER A 871 34.98 -26.48 0.86
CA SER A 871 35.50 -27.81 1.21
C SER A 871 34.43 -28.88 1.11
N ARG A 872 33.25 -28.66 1.70
CA ARG A 872 32.13 -29.61 1.64
C ARG A 872 31.66 -29.86 0.20
N ALA A 873 31.46 -28.80 -0.57
CA ALA A 873 31.04 -28.91 -1.95
C ALA A 873 32.08 -29.65 -2.81
N THR A 874 33.37 -29.37 -2.65
CA THR A 874 34.46 -30.03 -3.37
C THR A 874 34.53 -31.54 -3.03
N SER A 875 34.39 -31.91 -1.74
CA SER A 875 34.32 -33.31 -1.33
C SER A 875 33.16 -34.05 -1.99
N TYR A 876 31.98 -33.42 -2.04
CA TYR A 876 30.79 -33.97 -2.67
C TYR A 876 31.01 -34.24 -4.18
N PHE A 877 31.69 -33.32 -4.89
CA PHE A 877 32.05 -33.53 -6.31
C PHE A 877 32.98 -34.73 -6.51
N SER A 878 33.83 -35.04 -5.55
CA SER A 878 34.75 -36.19 -5.61
C SER A 878 34.06 -37.53 -5.30
N GLU A 879 32.96 -37.50 -4.57
CA GLU A 879 32.17 -38.68 -4.19
C GLU A 879 31.05 -39.02 -5.20
N THR A 880 30.67 -38.05 -6.05
CA THR A 880 29.55 -38.18 -6.97
C THR A 880 30.01 -38.76 -8.33
N ALA A 881 29.14 -39.55 -8.97
CA ALA A 881 29.46 -40.27 -10.19
C ALA A 881 29.62 -39.40 -11.44
N SER A 882 29.10 -38.17 -11.43
CA SER A 882 29.23 -37.22 -12.54
C SER A 882 29.22 -35.76 -12.10
N VAL A 883 29.93 -34.92 -12.83
CA VAL A 883 29.96 -33.47 -12.65
C VAL A 883 28.56 -32.87 -12.77
N ARG A 884 27.75 -33.40 -13.68
CA ARG A 884 26.37 -32.97 -13.89
C ARG A 884 25.51 -33.18 -12.65
N GLU A 885 25.58 -34.37 -12.09
CA GLU A 885 24.84 -34.72 -10.86
C GLU A 885 25.28 -33.84 -9.69
N ALA A 886 26.59 -33.73 -9.47
CA ALA A 886 27.14 -32.88 -8.41
C ALA A 886 26.74 -31.39 -8.56
N ALA A 887 26.82 -30.87 -9.79
CA ALA A 887 26.41 -29.48 -10.08
C ALA A 887 24.90 -29.25 -9.90
N ARG A 888 24.06 -30.22 -10.34
CA ARG A 888 22.62 -30.22 -10.14
C ARG A 888 22.27 -30.20 -8.67
N ASP A 889 22.83 -31.08 -7.90
CA ASP A 889 22.52 -31.25 -6.48
C ASP A 889 23.03 -30.06 -5.66
N LEU A 890 24.22 -29.53 -5.99
CA LEU A 890 24.71 -28.30 -5.38
C LEU A 890 23.77 -27.11 -5.67
N LEU A 891 23.35 -26.93 -6.91
CA LEU A 891 22.45 -25.84 -7.30
C LEU A 891 21.09 -26.00 -6.59
N TRP A 892 20.53 -27.21 -6.58
CA TRP A 892 19.32 -27.53 -5.84
C TRP A 892 19.46 -27.21 -4.36
N ALA A 893 20.54 -27.61 -3.71
CA ALA A 893 20.79 -27.36 -2.30
C ALA A 893 20.84 -25.84 -1.99
N LEU A 894 21.55 -25.06 -2.83
CA LEU A 894 21.66 -23.62 -2.66
C LEU A 894 20.33 -22.89 -2.86
N LEU A 895 19.52 -23.27 -3.84
CA LEU A 895 18.19 -22.74 -4.09
C LEU A 895 17.21 -23.01 -2.93
N ASN A 896 17.44 -24.08 -2.16
CA ASN A 896 16.65 -24.44 -0.99
C ASN A 896 17.16 -23.83 0.32
N THR A 897 18.20 -22.99 0.29
CA THR A 897 18.68 -22.29 1.48
C THR A 897 17.76 -21.12 1.86
N LYS A 898 17.68 -20.79 3.15
CA LYS A 898 17.01 -19.56 3.61
C LYS A 898 17.66 -18.32 2.98
N GLU A 899 18.99 -18.33 2.86
CA GLU A 899 19.76 -17.22 2.30
C GLU A 899 19.35 -16.89 0.86
N PHE A 900 19.03 -17.90 0.05
CA PHE A 900 18.55 -17.68 -1.31
C PHE A 900 17.21 -16.94 -1.35
N LEU A 901 16.30 -17.31 -0.46
CA LEU A 901 14.92 -16.78 -0.42
C LEU A 901 14.77 -15.45 0.33
N VAL A 902 15.86 -14.94 0.89
CA VAL A 902 15.85 -13.76 1.74
C VAL A 902 16.72 -12.66 1.11
N ASN A 903 16.24 -11.43 1.22
CA ASN A 903 17.00 -10.22 1.01
C ASN A 903 17.49 -9.72 2.37
N HIS A 904 18.80 -9.59 2.55
CA HIS A 904 19.45 -9.26 3.82
C HIS A 904 20.58 -8.26 3.66
#